data_ca3b32070003f596bac2c6ccb60d87a4
#
_entry.id   ca3b32070003f596bac2c6ccb60d87a4
#
_cell.length_a   1.000
_cell.length_b   1.000
_cell.length_c   1.000
_cell.angle_alpha   90.00
_cell.angle_beta   90.00
_cell.angle_gamma   90.00
#
_symmetry.space_group_name_H-M   'P 1'
#
loop_
_entity.id
_entity.type
_entity.pdbx_description
1 polymer ?
#
loop_
_entity_poly.entity_id
_entity_poly.type
_entity_poly.pdbx_seq_one_letter_code
_entity_poly.pdbx_strand_id
1 'polypeptide(L)'
;MNIEKYSERVRGFLQSAQTFALAENHQQFSPEHVLKVLLDDEQGMAASLIERAGGDAKEARLANDAALAKLPKVSGGNGGLSLTAPLAKVFSTAEDLAKKAGDSFVTVERLLQALAIESSATTSASLKKAGATAQALNQVINDIRKGRTADSANAEQGFDALKKFARDLTEEAREGKLDPVIGRDDEIRRTIQVLSRRTKNNPVLIGEPGVGKTAIAEGLALRIVNGDVPESLKDKKLMALDMGALIAGAKYRGEFEERLKAVLNEVQAENGGIILFIDEMHTLVGAGKADGAMDASNLLKPALARGELHCVGATTLDEYRKHVEKDPALARRFQPVLVDEPTVEDTISILRGLKEKYEQHHKVRISDSALVAAATLSNRYITDRFLPDKAIDLMDEAASRLRMQVDSKPEELDELDRRIIQLKIEREALKQETDQSSADRLKKLEDELADTEEKADALTARWQAEKQKLGHAADLKKRLDEARNELAIAQRNGQFQRAGELTYGIIPGLEKELAAAEARDSSGAGSMVQEVVTADNIAHVVSRWTGIPVDKMLEGQREKLLRMEDELAKSVVGQGEAVQAVSKAVRRSRAGLQDPNRPIGSFIFLGPTGVGKTELTKSLARFLFDDETAMVRLDMSEYMEKHSVARLIGAPPGYVGYEEGGALTEAVRRRPYQVVLFDEIEKAHPDVFNVLLQVLDDGRLTDGQGRTVDFKNTIIIMTSNLGSEFMTQMGDNDDVDSVRDLVMERVRSHFRPEFLNRIDDIILFHRLRRDEMGAIVEIQLKRLISLLGDRKISLELDEDARNWLANKGYDPAYGARPLKRVIQKAVQDRLAEMILGGEVPDGSRVKVTSGTDRLLFKVKPAKGEAEAETADAA
;
A
#
# COMPACT_ATOMS: atom_id res chain seq x y z
N MET A 1 23.60 54.18 -2.15
CA MET A 1 23.46 52.72 -2.11
C MET A 1 22.97 52.25 -3.48
N ASN A 2 23.73 51.45 -4.17
CA ASN A 2 23.28 50.87 -5.45
C ASN A 2 22.72 49.48 -5.14
N ILE A 3 21.37 49.36 -5.08
CA ILE A 3 20.64 48.16 -4.69
C ILE A 3 20.93 47.00 -5.66
N GLU A 4 21.31 47.25 -6.89
CA GLU A 4 21.64 46.24 -7.90
C GLU A 4 22.90 45.43 -7.57
N LYS A 5 23.77 45.96 -6.69
CA LYS A 5 24.97 45.25 -6.19
C LYS A 5 24.68 44.29 -5.07
N TYR A 6 23.47 44.16 -4.58
CA TYR A 6 23.08 43.26 -3.51
C TYR A 6 22.42 42.03 -4.11
N SER A 7 22.64 40.87 -3.50
CA SER A 7 21.99 39.61 -3.87
C SER A 7 20.46 39.77 -3.76
N GLU A 8 19.73 38.96 -4.50
CA GLU A 8 18.25 38.97 -4.48
C GLU A 8 17.70 38.76 -3.07
N ARG A 9 18.34 37.87 -2.31
CA ARG A 9 17.98 37.59 -0.92
C ARG A 9 18.24 38.77 0.01
N VAL A 10 19.38 39.43 -0.11
CA VAL A 10 19.68 40.65 0.66
C VAL A 10 18.69 41.77 0.34
N ARG A 11 18.34 41.93 -0.94
CA ARG A 11 17.31 42.91 -1.34
C ARG A 11 15.97 42.65 -0.68
N GLY A 12 15.55 41.40 -0.65
CA GLY A 12 14.33 40.94 0.07
C GLY A 12 14.39 41.27 1.56
N PHE A 13 15.49 40.93 2.23
CA PHE A 13 15.67 41.25 3.66
C PHE A 13 15.68 42.74 3.96
N LEU A 14 16.31 43.58 3.11
CA LEU A 14 16.29 44.99 3.29
C LEU A 14 14.88 45.60 3.13
N GLN A 15 14.10 45.10 2.18
CA GLN A 15 12.71 45.50 1.99
C GLN A 15 11.83 45.06 3.19
N SER A 16 12.01 43.87 3.68
CA SER A 16 11.32 43.35 4.89
C SER A 16 11.70 44.15 6.12
N ALA A 17 13.00 44.51 6.28
CA ALA A 17 13.46 45.33 7.39
C ALA A 17 12.93 46.77 7.35
N GLN A 18 12.75 47.34 6.17
CA GLN A 18 12.10 48.65 6.00
C GLN A 18 10.62 48.58 6.37
N THR A 19 9.92 47.53 5.90
CA THR A 19 8.51 47.31 6.25
C THR A 19 8.33 47.12 7.77
N PHE A 20 9.21 46.32 8.40
CA PHE A 20 9.22 46.12 9.86
C PHE A 20 9.44 47.46 10.61
N ALA A 21 10.41 48.29 10.17
CA ALA A 21 10.66 49.58 10.80
C ALA A 21 9.42 50.50 10.74
N LEU A 22 8.72 50.52 9.60
CA LEU A 22 7.48 51.30 9.42
C LEU A 22 6.35 50.76 10.31
N ALA A 23 6.20 49.40 10.41
CA ALA A 23 5.19 48.76 11.27
C ALA A 23 5.39 49.10 12.76
N GLU A 24 6.64 49.20 13.20
CA GLU A 24 6.99 49.56 14.58
C GLU A 24 6.94 51.07 14.85
N ASN A 25 6.54 51.89 13.86
CA ASN A 25 6.49 53.37 13.92
C ASN A 25 7.88 54.03 14.14
N HIS A 26 8.94 53.41 13.62
CA HIS A 26 10.27 54.05 13.64
C HIS A 26 10.45 54.92 12.40
N GLN A 27 10.94 56.17 12.55
CA GLN A 27 11.25 57.07 11.46
C GLN A 27 12.68 56.93 10.91
N GLN A 28 13.51 56.20 11.64
CA GLN A 28 14.90 55.95 11.28
C GLN A 28 15.13 54.45 10.98
N PHE A 29 15.64 54.20 9.77
CA PHE A 29 16.07 52.85 9.38
C PHE A 29 17.47 52.61 9.91
N SER A 30 17.61 51.68 10.87
CA SER A 30 18.84 51.41 11.62
C SER A 30 19.34 49.97 11.43
N PRO A 31 20.61 49.67 11.79
CA PRO A 31 21.17 48.31 11.68
C PRO A 31 20.38 47.22 12.43
N GLU A 32 19.75 47.58 13.54
CA GLU A 32 18.95 46.65 14.37
C GLU A 32 17.76 46.06 13.61
N HIS A 33 17.12 46.84 12.72
CA HIS A 33 16.01 46.35 11.89
C HIS A 33 16.50 45.28 10.89
N VAL A 34 17.69 45.51 10.30
CA VAL A 34 18.31 44.56 9.37
C VAL A 34 18.71 43.29 10.09
N LEU A 35 19.36 43.41 11.25
CA LEU A 35 19.74 42.24 12.05
C LEU A 35 18.52 41.45 12.54
N LYS A 36 17.43 42.12 12.93
CA LYS A 36 16.18 41.48 13.33
C LYS A 36 15.64 40.53 12.23
N VAL A 37 15.49 41.06 11.01
CA VAL A 37 14.96 40.28 9.90
C VAL A 37 15.91 39.18 9.48
N LEU A 38 17.23 39.38 9.58
CA LEU A 38 18.21 38.32 9.30
C LEU A 38 18.15 37.17 10.34
N LEU A 39 17.85 37.47 11.62
CA LEU A 39 17.73 36.47 12.69
C LEU A 39 16.34 35.81 12.71
N ASP A 40 15.32 36.45 12.13
CA ASP A 40 13.97 35.88 12.02
C ASP A 40 13.77 35.03 10.75
N ASP A 41 14.79 34.92 9.90
CA ASP A 41 14.74 34.07 8.70
C ASP A 41 14.61 32.59 9.08
N GLU A 42 13.53 31.97 8.64
CA GLU A 42 13.26 30.52 8.87
C GLU A 42 14.31 29.62 8.21
N GLN A 43 14.93 30.04 7.13
CA GLN A 43 16.04 29.31 6.50
C GLN A 43 17.37 29.49 7.24
N GLY A 44 17.40 30.33 8.28
CA GLY A 44 18.38 30.38 9.34
C GLY A 44 19.83 30.63 8.95
N MET A 45 20.14 31.20 7.76
CA MET A 45 21.54 31.39 7.34
C MET A 45 22.34 32.23 8.34
N ALA A 46 21.78 33.37 8.78
CA ALA A 46 22.45 34.24 9.73
C ALA A 46 22.59 33.55 11.12
N ALA A 47 21.57 32.87 11.59
CA ALA A 47 21.60 32.12 12.83
C ALA A 47 22.62 30.97 12.75
N SER A 48 22.62 30.17 11.67
CA SER A 48 23.61 29.11 11.46
C SER A 48 25.06 29.62 11.42
N LEU A 49 25.33 30.79 10.84
CA LEU A 49 26.66 31.39 10.83
C LEU A 49 27.11 31.81 12.22
N ILE A 50 26.20 32.37 13.05
CA ILE A 50 26.47 32.73 14.42
C ILE A 50 26.80 31.51 15.26
N GLU A 51 26.02 30.43 15.15
CA GLU A 51 26.25 29.20 15.92
C GLU A 51 27.56 28.50 15.50
N ARG A 52 27.84 28.41 14.19
CA ARG A 52 29.13 27.87 13.71
C ARG A 52 30.35 28.73 14.12
N ALA A 53 30.14 30.04 14.32
CA ALA A 53 31.17 30.93 14.86
C ALA A 53 31.37 30.80 16.39
N GLY A 54 30.67 29.89 17.06
CA GLY A 54 30.73 29.66 18.49
C GLY A 54 29.83 30.61 19.30
N GLY A 55 28.90 31.32 18.65
CA GLY A 55 27.95 32.21 19.30
C GLY A 55 26.58 31.56 19.54
N ASP A 56 25.71 32.25 20.28
CA ASP A 56 24.33 31.88 20.52
C ASP A 56 23.39 32.81 19.75
N ALA A 57 22.70 32.28 18.72
CA ALA A 57 21.75 33.02 17.88
C ALA A 57 20.52 33.53 18.66
N LYS A 58 20.10 32.81 19.73
CA LYS A 58 18.99 33.23 20.60
C LYS A 58 19.41 34.42 21.45
N GLU A 59 20.62 34.42 21.99
CA GLU A 59 21.16 35.54 22.77
C GLU A 59 21.36 36.78 21.87
N ALA A 60 21.84 36.59 20.61
CA ALA A 60 21.93 37.66 19.62
C ALA A 60 20.56 38.30 19.34
N ARG A 61 19.52 37.48 19.17
CA ARG A 61 18.15 37.93 18.95
C ARG A 61 17.63 38.74 20.13
N LEU A 62 17.74 38.21 21.37
CA LEU A 62 17.33 38.91 22.60
C LEU A 62 18.05 40.26 22.80
N ALA A 63 19.37 40.29 22.56
CA ALA A 63 20.16 41.50 22.67
C ALA A 63 19.74 42.55 21.62
N ASN A 64 19.44 42.13 20.38
CA ASN A 64 18.97 43.01 19.33
C ASN A 64 17.55 43.52 19.58
N ASP A 65 16.63 42.66 20.09
CA ASP A 65 15.27 43.08 20.47
C ASP A 65 15.28 44.09 21.61
N ALA A 66 16.18 43.94 22.59
CA ALA A 66 16.39 44.91 23.67
C ALA A 66 16.97 46.23 23.16
N ALA A 67 17.75 46.22 22.07
CA ALA A 67 18.23 47.44 21.39
C ALA A 67 17.11 48.14 20.59
N LEU A 68 16.31 47.34 19.85
CA LEU A 68 15.16 47.84 19.11
C LEU A 68 14.12 48.54 19.99
N ALA A 69 13.86 47.96 21.19
CA ALA A 69 12.93 48.53 22.15
C ALA A 69 13.31 49.94 22.68
N LYS A 70 14.58 50.29 22.58
CA LYS A 70 15.10 51.63 22.95
C LYS A 70 15.03 52.69 21.86
N LEU A 71 14.68 52.26 20.62
CA LEU A 71 14.55 53.22 19.51
C LEU A 71 13.30 54.09 19.71
N PRO A 72 13.39 55.38 19.36
CA PRO A 72 12.25 56.32 19.48
C PRO A 72 11.13 55.97 18.50
N LYS A 73 9.92 55.78 19.01
CA LYS A 73 8.68 55.59 18.24
C LYS A 73 7.95 56.91 18.08
N VAL A 74 7.48 57.25 16.89
CA VAL A 74 6.77 58.49 16.59
C VAL A 74 5.39 58.19 16.03
N SER A 75 4.37 58.61 16.79
CA SER A 75 2.98 58.45 16.38
C SER A 75 2.53 59.62 15.52
N GLY A 76 2.08 59.40 14.25
CA GLY A 76 1.39 60.41 13.42
C GLY A 76 2.22 61.23 12.47
N GLY A 77 3.40 60.77 12.08
CA GLY A 77 4.23 61.49 11.11
C GLY A 77 4.10 60.92 9.69
N ASN A 78 3.72 61.74 8.71
CA ASN A 78 3.77 61.45 7.26
C ASN A 78 5.18 61.55 6.65
N GLY A 79 6.24 61.32 7.46
CA GLY A 79 7.63 61.42 7.05
C GLY A 79 8.16 60.07 6.53
N GLY A 80 8.83 60.12 5.35
CA GLY A 80 9.51 58.91 4.82
C GLY A 80 10.62 58.42 5.78
N LEU A 81 10.87 57.09 5.74
CA LEU A 81 11.90 56.43 6.53
C LEU A 81 13.31 56.98 6.18
N SER A 82 14.04 57.52 7.13
CA SER A 82 15.39 58.08 6.92
C SER A 82 16.47 57.07 7.27
N LEU A 83 17.51 56.96 6.46
CA LEU A 83 18.65 56.07 6.69
C LEU A 83 19.53 56.61 7.79
N THR A 84 19.87 55.83 8.81
CA THR A 84 20.81 56.23 9.87
C THR A 84 22.25 56.20 9.38
N ALA A 85 23.11 57.09 9.92
CA ALA A 85 24.54 57.11 9.59
C ALA A 85 25.27 55.77 9.90
N PRO A 86 24.97 55.07 11.03
CA PRO A 86 25.51 53.74 11.28
C PRO A 86 25.13 52.69 10.23
N LEU A 87 23.86 52.69 9.73
CA LEU A 87 23.44 51.76 8.70
C LEU A 87 24.07 52.03 7.34
N ALA A 88 24.26 53.33 7.01
CA ALA A 88 24.98 53.72 5.79
C ALA A 88 26.44 53.22 5.82
N LYS A 89 27.09 53.25 6.98
CA LYS A 89 28.43 52.68 7.16
C LYS A 89 28.46 51.17 7.05
N VAL A 90 27.48 50.47 7.62
CA VAL A 90 27.33 49.02 7.47
C VAL A 90 27.25 48.63 5.99
N PHE A 91 26.45 49.33 5.19
CA PHE A 91 26.38 49.08 3.74
C PHE A 91 27.71 49.29 3.04
N SER A 92 28.41 50.42 3.34
CA SER A 92 29.73 50.68 2.77
C SER A 92 30.75 49.62 3.15
N THR A 93 30.76 49.20 4.43
CA THR A 93 31.61 48.10 4.91
C THR A 93 31.30 46.80 4.23
N ALA A 94 30.03 46.48 4.00
CA ALA A 94 29.59 45.26 3.29
C ALA A 94 30.05 45.26 1.82
N GLU A 95 29.93 46.41 1.13
CA GLU A 95 30.42 46.55 -0.25
C GLU A 95 31.96 46.41 -0.32
N ASP A 96 32.69 46.98 0.63
CA ASP A 96 34.14 46.84 0.73
C ASP A 96 34.59 45.40 1.01
N LEU A 97 33.88 44.67 1.89
CA LEU A 97 34.14 43.28 2.18
C LEU A 97 33.88 42.39 0.95
N ALA A 98 32.78 42.63 0.24
CA ALA A 98 32.46 41.94 -1.01
C ALA A 98 33.58 42.18 -2.05
N LYS A 99 33.97 43.42 -2.26
CA LYS A 99 35.04 43.78 -3.21
C LYS A 99 36.39 43.17 -2.87
N LYS A 100 36.78 43.14 -1.55
CA LYS A 100 38.00 42.48 -1.10
C LYS A 100 37.97 40.96 -1.31
N ALA A 101 36.80 40.33 -1.24
CA ALA A 101 36.62 38.90 -1.48
C ALA A 101 36.49 38.53 -2.97
N GLY A 102 36.45 39.54 -3.90
CA GLY A 102 36.26 39.31 -5.31
C GLY A 102 34.79 39.10 -5.70
N ASP A 103 33.84 39.40 -4.80
CA ASP A 103 32.41 39.19 -5.04
C ASP A 103 31.84 40.35 -5.90
N SER A 104 31.01 40.03 -6.89
CA SER A 104 30.26 40.98 -7.70
C SER A 104 28.98 41.46 -6.98
N PHE A 105 28.49 40.71 -6.02
CA PHE A 105 27.29 40.99 -5.24
C PHE A 105 27.54 40.91 -3.74
N VAL A 106 26.87 41.79 -2.97
CA VAL A 106 26.87 41.75 -1.52
C VAL A 106 25.87 40.70 -1.05
N THR A 107 26.33 39.72 -0.33
CA THR A 107 25.56 38.56 0.17
C THR A 107 25.18 38.72 1.63
N VAL A 108 24.27 37.87 2.14
CA VAL A 108 23.79 37.88 3.53
C VAL A 108 24.93 37.73 4.53
N GLU A 109 25.86 36.84 4.27
CA GLU A 109 27.01 36.62 5.14
C GLU A 109 27.96 37.83 5.16
N ARG A 110 28.15 38.51 4.04
CA ARG A 110 28.96 39.76 4.04
C ARG A 110 28.24 40.90 4.76
N LEU A 111 26.91 40.96 4.66
CA LEU A 111 26.09 41.91 5.37
C LEU A 111 26.13 41.66 6.87
N LEU A 112 26.00 40.39 7.31
CA LEU A 112 26.13 39.99 8.71
C LEU A 112 27.53 40.30 9.27
N GLN A 113 28.57 40.03 8.47
CA GLN A 113 29.95 40.37 8.83
C GLN A 113 30.14 41.86 9.03
N ALA A 114 29.54 42.67 8.15
CA ALA A 114 29.59 44.12 8.25
C ALA A 114 28.85 44.63 9.50
N LEU A 115 27.69 44.03 9.86
CA LEU A 115 26.97 44.34 11.09
C LEU A 115 27.78 44.01 12.35
N ALA A 116 28.68 42.99 12.29
CA ALA A 116 29.57 42.64 13.39
C ALA A 116 30.83 43.51 13.48
N ILE A 117 31.31 44.07 12.37
CA ILE A 117 32.53 44.91 12.30
C ILE A 117 32.24 46.33 12.72
N GLU A 118 31.11 46.93 12.30
CA GLU A 118 30.83 48.36 12.44
C GLU A 118 30.52 48.72 13.89
N SER A 119 31.56 49.28 14.56
CA SER A 119 31.51 49.62 15.98
C SER A 119 30.55 50.80 16.30
N SER A 120 30.18 51.58 15.30
CA SER A 120 29.19 52.65 15.49
C SER A 120 27.73 52.14 15.51
N ALA A 121 27.53 50.85 15.23
CA ALA A 121 26.25 50.16 15.27
C ALA A 121 26.11 49.33 16.57
N THR A 122 24.95 49.38 17.23
CA THR A 122 24.67 48.57 18.43
C THR A 122 24.63 47.10 18.15
N THR A 123 24.39 46.70 16.87
CA THR A 123 24.40 45.32 16.40
C THR A 123 25.75 44.63 16.60
N SER A 124 26.88 45.35 16.45
CA SER A 124 28.21 44.82 16.74
C SER A 124 28.35 44.40 18.22
N ALA A 125 27.84 45.22 19.14
CA ALA A 125 27.82 44.88 20.57
C ALA A 125 26.90 43.70 20.87
N SER A 126 25.73 43.61 20.24
CA SER A 126 24.79 42.49 20.40
C SER A 126 25.38 41.17 19.90
N LEU A 127 26.00 41.15 18.72
CA LEU A 127 26.66 39.95 18.17
C LEU A 127 27.89 39.53 18.98
N LYS A 128 28.69 40.50 19.44
CA LYS A 128 29.83 40.21 20.31
C LYS A 128 29.45 39.67 21.68
N LYS A 129 28.34 40.15 22.25
CA LYS A 129 27.76 39.65 23.50
C LYS A 129 27.30 38.17 23.35
N ALA A 130 26.72 37.85 22.21
CA ALA A 130 26.30 36.49 21.83
C ALA A 130 27.48 35.58 21.43
N GLY A 131 28.75 36.01 21.54
CA GLY A 131 29.94 35.23 21.19
C GLY A 131 30.31 35.24 19.69
N ALA A 132 29.53 35.89 18.83
CA ALA A 132 29.82 35.96 17.40
C ALA A 132 30.72 37.13 17.07
N THR A 133 32.06 36.90 17.02
CA THR A 133 33.00 37.92 16.66
C THR A 133 33.15 38.02 15.13
N ALA A 134 33.48 39.25 14.64
CA ALA A 134 33.71 39.46 13.22
C ALA A 134 34.82 38.57 12.61
N GLN A 135 35.81 38.21 13.41
CA GLN A 135 36.93 37.36 13.01
C GLN A 135 36.45 35.89 12.89
N ALA A 136 35.69 35.38 13.87
CA ALA A 136 35.14 34.05 13.83
C ALA A 136 34.13 33.89 12.66
N LEU A 137 33.27 34.89 12.47
CA LEU A 137 32.35 34.93 11.31
C LEU A 137 33.10 34.88 9.98
N ASN A 138 34.20 35.66 9.83
CA ASN A 138 35.00 35.65 8.62
C ASN A 138 35.61 34.26 8.34
N GLN A 139 36.08 33.59 9.40
CA GLN A 139 36.65 32.23 9.28
C GLN A 139 35.58 31.24 8.81
N VAL A 140 34.41 31.23 9.43
CA VAL A 140 33.28 30.36 9.06
C VAL A 140 32.80 30.67 7.63
N ILE A 141 32.72 31.96 7.23
CA ILE A 141 32.36 32.35 5.87
C ILE A 141 33.36 31.81 4.84
N ASN A 142 34.65 31.91 5.11
CA ASN A 142 35.67 31.37 4.22
C ASN A 142 35.64 29.83 4.15
N ASP A 143 35.35 29.15 5.25
CA ASP A 143 35.20 27.70 5.30
C ASP A 143 33.96 27.21 4.50
N ILE A 144 32.84 27.94 4.57
CA ILE A 144 31.66 27.66 3.78
C ILE A 144 31.88 27.93 2.29
N ARG A 145 32.52 29.03 1.98
CA ARG A 145 32.73 29.46 0.59
C ARG A 145 33.81 28.68 -0.15
N LYS A 146 34.82 28.12 0.58
CA LYS A 146 35.95 27.37 0.00
C LYS A 146 36.53 28.05 -1.24
N GLY A 147 36.73 29.38 -1.17
CA GLY A 147 37.30 30.16 -2.26
C GLY A 147 36.36 30.58 -3.39
N ARG A 148 35.05 30.28 -3.26
CA ARG A 148 34.03 30.71 -4.26
C ARG A 148 33.66 32.15 -4.09
N THR A 149 33.42 32.84 -5.24
CA THR A 149 32.96 34.23 -5.30
C THR A 149 31.47 34.30 -5.63
N ALA A 150 30.84 35.41 -5.20
CA ALA A 150 29.41 35.65 -5.48
C ALA A 150 29.27 36.45 -6.78
N ASP A 151 29.26 35.75 -7.93
CA ASP A 151 29.27 36.38 -9.27
C ASP A 151 27.88 36.56 -9.88
N SER A 152 26.82 36.03 -9.22
CA SER A 152 25.43 36.17 -9.61
C SER A 152 24.55 36.67 -8.46
N ALA A 153 23.41 37.27 -8.78
CA ALA A 153 22.45 37.76 -7.79
C ALA A 153 21.90 36.63 -6.89
N ASN A 154 21.97 35.38 -7.37
CA ASN A 154 21.47 34.17 -6.68
C ASN A 154 22.61 33.28 -6.16
N ALA A 155 23.85 33.74 -6.11
CA ALA A 155 25.02 32.94 -5.70
C ALA A 155 24.88 32.30 -4.32
N GLU A 156 24.13 32.91 -3.40
CA GLU A 156 23.87 32.38 -2.05
C GLU A 156 23.08 31.07 -2.02
N GLN A 157 22.26 30.81 -3.04
CA GLN A 157 21.53 29.56 -3.15
C GLN A 157 22.47 28.37 -3.39
N GLY A 158 23.66 28.64 -3.93
CA GLY A 158 24.70 27.67 -4.19
C GLY A 158 25.60 27.33 -2.97
N PHE A 159 25.43 28.01 -1.84
CA PHE A 159 26.20 27.72 -0.63
C PHE A 159 25.47 26.72 0.27
N ASP A 160 26.17 25.73 0.79
CA ASP A 160 25.63 24.60 1.56
C ASP A 160 24.59 23.75 0.77
N ALA A 161 24.74 23.65 -0.56
CA ALA A 161 23.79 22.96 -1.44
C ALA A 161 23.64 21.48 -1.09
N LEU A 162 24.74 20.79 -0.72
CA LEU A 162 24.71 19.41 -0.26
C LEU A 162 23.86 19.23 0.99
N LYS A 163 23.97 20.14 1.95
CA LYS A 163 23.16 20.07 3.19
C LYS A 163 21.68 20.32 2.96
N LYS A 164 21.34 21.10 1.94
CA LYS A 164 19.93 21.44 1.59
C LYS A 164 19.28 20.37 0.72
N PHE A 165 20.03 19.77 -0.19
CA PHE A 165 19.50 18.92 -1.26
C PHE A 165 20.00 17.49 -1.25
N ALA A 166 20.77 17.09 -0.20
CA ALA A 166 21.22 15.71 -0.04
C ALA A 166 21.22 15.32 1.45
N ARG A 167 20.94 14.04 1.70
CA ARG A 167 21.02 13.39 3.02
C ARG A 167 22.37 12.71 3.17
N ASP A 168 23.05 12.87 4.30
CA ASP A 168 24.32 12.16 4.59
C ASP A 168 24.03 10.77 5.20
N LEU A 169 23.99 9.73 4.36
CA LEU A 169 23.74 8.35 4.81
C LEU A 169 24.87 7.84 5.73
N THR A 170 26.09 8.32 5.56
CA THR A 170 27.20 7.94 6.44
C THR A 170 27.08 8.56 7.83
N GLU A 171 26.54 9.76 7.95
CA GLU A 171 26.24 10.36 9.25
C GLU A 171 25.05 9.68 9.93
N GLU A 172 23.98 9.41 9.19
CA GLU A 172 22.83 8.64 9.69
C GLU A 172 23.24 7.23 10.16
N ALA A 173 24.19 6.58 9.43
CA ALA A 173 24.78 5.32 9.86
C ALA A 173 25.56 5.43 11.17
N ARG A 174 26.32 6.53 11.38
CA ARG A 174 27.03 6.79 12.63
C ARG A 174 26.09 7.02 13.81
N GLU A 175 24.99 7.70 13.56
CA GLU A 175 23.93 7.95 14.55
C GLU A 175 23.04 6.74 14.83
N GLY A 176 23.20 5.62 14.07
CA GLY A 176 22.40 4.42 14.23
C GLY A 176 20.95 4.56 13.74
N LYS A 177 20.68 5.53 12.86
CA LYS A 177 19.33 5.80 12.32
C LYS A 177 18.95 4.90 11.15
N LEU A 178 19.94 4.28 10.48
CA LEU A 178 19.68 3.40 9.35
C LEU A 178 19.22 2.02 9.80
N ASP A 179 18.42 1.39 8.95
CA ASP A 179 17.99 0.02 9.16
C ASP A 179 19.10 -1.00 8.86
N PRO A 180 19.13 -2.14 9.55
CA PRO A 180 20.08 -3.21 9.22
C PRO A 180 19.72 -3.77 7.83
N VAL A 181 20.73 -3.88 6.96
CA VAL A 181 20.57 -4.44 5.62
C VAL A 181 20.97 -5.92 5.65
N ILE A 182 20.04 -6.77 5.27
CA ILE A 182 20.13 -8.23 5.34
C ILE A 182 19.92 -8.82 3.95
N GLY A 183 20.70 -9.85 3.59
CA GLY A 183 20.51 -10.61 2.35
C GLY A 183 20.91 -9.87 1.06
N ARG A 184 21.73 -8.80 1.17
CA ARG A 184 22.22 -8.00 0.04
C ARG A 184 23.74 -7.88 -0.01
N ASP A 185 24.43 -8.81 0.62
CA ASP A 185 25.90 -8.79 0.75
C ASP A 185 26.61 -8.84 -0.60
N ASP A 186 26.14 -9.61 -1.54
CA ASP A 186 26.76 -9.79 -2.85
C ASP A 186 26.61 -8.53 -3.71
N GLU A 187 25.44 -7.92 -3.72
CA GLU A 187 25.19 -6.66 -4.44
C GLU A 187 25.99 -5.51 -3.82
N ILE A 188 26.05 -5.40 -2.49
CA ILE A 188 26.87 -4.39 -1.81
C ILE A 188 28.36 -4.62 -2.14
N ARG A 189 28.85 -5.86 -2.06
CA ARG A 189 30.23 -6.21 -2.42
C ARG A 189 30.54 -5.87 -3.87
N ARG A 190 29.59 -6.16 -4.79
CA ARG A 190 29.72 -5.82 -6.20
C ARG A 190 29.75 -4.31 -6.42
N THR A 191 28.92 -3.57 -5.70
CA THR A 191 28.92 -2.10 -5.73
C THR A 191 30.25 -1.53 -5.26
N ILE A 192 30.80 -2.01 -4.15
CA ILE A 192 32.12 -1.66 -3.64
C ILE A 192 33.22 -1.98 -4.67
N GLN A 193 33.17 -3.15 -5.27
CA GLN A 193 34.12 -3.56 -6.31
C GLN A 193 34.07 -2.62 -7.52
N VAL A 194 32.89 -2.21 -7.97
CA VAL A 194 32.73 -1.28 -9.09
C VAL A 194 33.27 0.10 -8.72
N LEU A 195 32.94 0.64 -7.55
CA LEU A 195 33.45 1.94 -7.06
C LEU A 195 35.00 1.99 -6.95
N SER A 196 35.64 0.85 -6.70
CA SER A 196 37.10 0.75 -6.60
C SER A 196 37.81 0.62 -7.95
N ARG A 197 37.07 0.56 -9.09
CA ARG A 197 37.69 0.43 -10.44
C ARG A 197 38.28 1.75 -10.90
N ARG A 198 39.23 1.68 -11.81
CA ARG A 198 39.87 2.86 -12.46
C ARG A 198 38.93 3.49 -13.49
N THR A 199 38.12 2.70 -14.19
CA THR A 199 37.19 3.12 -15.22
C THR A 199 35.85 2.40 -15.02
N LYS A 200 34.74 2.97 -15.49
CA LYS A 200 33.37 2.47 -15.22
C LYS A 200 33.14 2.21 -13.73
N ASN A 201 33.54 3.20 -12.93
CA ASN A 201 33.54 3.15 -11.47
C ASN A 201 32.27 3.72 -10.84
N ASN A 202 31.22 3.91 -11.63
CA ASN A 202 29.89 4.34 -11.17
C ASN A 202 28.93 3.17 -11.33
N PRO A 203 28.54 2.47 -10.26
CA PRO A 203 27.54 1.40 -10.33
C PRO A 203 26.15 1.99 -10.55
N VAL A 204 25.32 1.27 -11.31
CA VAL A 204 23.86 1.50 -11.39
C VAL A 204 23.16 0.24 -10.91
N LEU A 205 22.40 0.38 -9.84
CA LEU A 205 21.55 -0.67 -9.29
C LEU A 205 20.31 -0.78 -10.15
N ILE A 206 20.13 -1.91 -10.81
CA ILE A 206 19.03 -2.15 -11.75
C ILE A 206 18.16 -3.26 -11.20
N GLY A 207 16.90 -3.00 -11.01
CA GLY A 207 15.93 -3.98 -10.51
C GLY A 207 14.53 -3.42 -10.48
N GLU A 208 13.56 -4.29 -10.25
CA GLU A 208 12.16 -3.91 -10.15
C GLU A 208 11.89 -2.96 -8.97
N PRO A 209 10.78 -2.21 -8.96
CA PRO A 209 10.41 -1.39 -7.81
C PRO A 209 10.23 -2.25 -6.55
N GLY A 210 10.68 -1.78 -5.39
CA GLY A 210 10.47 -2.48 -4.12
C GLY A 210 11.43 -3.64 -3.81
N VAL A 211 12.42 -3.97 -4.70
CA VAL A 211 13.38 -5.04 -4.43
C VAL A 211 14.50 -4.64 -3.44
N GLY A 212 14.55 -3.39 -2.98
CA GLY A 212 15.52 -2.93 -1.99
C GLY A 212 16.78 -2.28 -2.55
N LYS A 213 16.71 -1.59 -3.71
CA LYS A 213 17.85 -0.87 -4.30
C LYS A 213 18.42 0.20 -3.36
N THR A 214 17.57 0.96 -2.69
CA THR A 214 17.96 2.00 -1.72
C THR A 214 18.65 1.40 -0.49
N ALA A 215 18.19 0.23 -0.01
CA ALA A 215 18.81 -0.50 1.09
C ALA A 215 20.27 -0.88 0.79
N ILE A 216 20.62 -1.16 -0.46
CA ILE A 216 22.02 -1.44 -0.85
C ILE A 216 22.91 -0.20 -0.64
N ALA A 217 22.41 1.01 -0.92
CA ALA A 217 23.14 2.24 -0.64
C ALA A 217 23.29 2.47 0.88
N GLU A 218 22.26 2.20 1.67
CA GLU A 218 22.31 2.26 3.13
C GLU A 218 23.29 1.23 3.70
N GLY A 219 23.28 0.00 3.18
CA GLY A 219 24.26 -1.03 3.53
C GLY A 219 25.69 -0.66 3.18
N LEU A 220 25.91 0.02 2.05
CA LEU A 220 27.21 0.57 1.69
C LEU A 220 27.64 1.64 2.70
N ALA A 221 26.75 2.54 3.13
CA ALA A 221 27.05 3.55 4.16
C ALA A 221 27.44 2.89 5.50
N LEU A 222 26.71 1.85 5.93
CA LEU A 222 27.03 1.09 7.14
C LEU A 222 28.42 0.43 7.04
N ARG A 223 28.78 -0.16 5.91
CA ARG A 223 30.13 -0.76 5.72
C ARG A 223 31.24 0.28 5.68
N ILE A 224 31.01 1.46 5.10
CA ILE A 224 31.99 2.58 5.12
C ILE A 224 32.25 3.00 6.58
N VAL A 225 31.21 3.20 7.38
CA VAL A 225 31.30 3.63 8.78
C VAL A 225 32.00 2.56 9.65
N ASN A 226 31.70 1.29 9.39
CA ASN A 226 32.34 0.17 10.13
C ASN A 226 33.76 -0.14 9.65
N GLY A 227 34.26 0.52 8.57
CA GLY A 227 35.57 0.28 8.01
C GLY A 227 35.71 -1.03 7.20
N ASP A 228 34.60 -1.69 6.90
CA ASP A 228 34.51 -2.93 6.11
C ASP A 228 34.47 -2.63 4.59
N VAL A 229 35.39 -1.79 4.15
CA VAL A 229 35.59 -1.37 2.76
C VAL A 229 37.07 -1.21 2.44
N PRO A 230 37.47 -1.25 1.17
CA PRO A 230 38.85 -0.95 0.77
C PRO A 230 39.32 0.43 1.25
N GLU A 231 40.63 0.61 1.46
CA GLU A 231 41.28 1.84 1.94
C GLU A 231 40.80 3.08 1.16
N SER A 232 40.59 2.93 -0.15
CA SER A 232 40.15 4.01 -1.03
C SER A 232 38.73 4.52 -0.76
N LEU A 233 37.91 3.83 0.05
CA LEU A 233 36.54 4.17 0.37
C LEU A 233 36.29 4.48 1.86
N LYS A 234 37.23 4.24 2.77
CA LYS A 234 37.07 4.35 4.23
C LYS A 234 36.67 5.74 4.71
N ASP A 235 37.22 6.79 4.09
CA ASP A 235 37.00 8.17 4.53
C ASP A 235 35.96 8.92 3.66
N LYS A 236 35.26 8.19 2.77
CA LYS A 236 34.29 8.80 1.89
C LYS A 236 32.95 8.95 2.59
N LYS A 237 32.24 10.03 2.22
CA LYS A 237 30.85 10.27 2.61
C LYS A 237 29.91 9.79 1.49
N LEU A 238 28.86 9.10 1.85
CA LEU A 238 27.78 8.74 0.92
C LEU A 238 26.60 9.68 1.12
N MET A 239 26.33 10.51 0.10
CA MET A 239 25.27 11.52 0.12
C MET A 239 24.14 11.09 -0.81
N ALA A 240 22.92 10.92 -0.29
CA ALA A 240 21.74 10.63 -1.10
C ALA A 240 21.08 11.93 -1.59
N LEU A 241 21.00 12.09 -2.90
CA LEU A 241 20.41 13.27 -3.54
C LEU A 241 18.89 13.26 -3.35
N ASP A 242 18.34 14.33 -2.79
CA ASP A 242 16.89 14.52 -2.65
C ASP A 242 16.32 15.23 -3.88
N MET A 243 15.75 14.44 -4.78
CA MET A 243 15.12 14.96 -6.00
C MET A 243 13.89 15.81 -5.70
N GLY A 244 13.14 15.48 -4.65
CA GLY A 244 11.97 16.25 -4.22
C GLY A 244 12.36 17.66 -3.78
N ALA A 245 13.40 17.80 -2.94
CA ALA A 245 13.92 19.08 -2.49
C ALA A 245 14.51 19.92 -3.63
N LEU A 246 15.15 19.29 -4.62
CA LEU A 246 15.68 19.98 -5.80
C LEU A 246 14.58 20.60 -6.67
N ILE A 247 13.44 19.92 -6.81
CA ILE A 247 12.31 20.34 -7.66
C ILE A 247 11.36 21.26 -6.89
N ALA A 248 11.17 21.04 -5.59
CA ALA A 248 10.22 21.81 -4.78
C ALA A 248 10.49 23.32 -4.83
N GLY A 249 9.47 24.09 -5.20
CA GLY A 249 9.55 25.55 -5.29
C GLY A 249 10.34 26.11 -6.49
N ALA A 250 10.89 25.27 -7.36
CA ALA A 250 11.49 25.73 -8.63
C ALA A 250 10.38 26.08 -9.63
N LYS A 251 10.17 27.38 -9.86
CA LYS A 251 9.14 27.87 -10.81
C LYS A 251 9.59 27.74 -12.27
N TYR A 252 10.90 27.72 -12.51
CA TYR A 252 11.50 27.67 -13.84
C TYR A 252 12.59 26.60 -13.91
N ARG A 253 12.76 26.01 -15.08
CA ARG A 253 13.79 25.00 -15.39
C ARG A 253 15.21 25.43 -14.96
N GLY A 254 15.57 26.71 -15.15
CA GLY A 254 16.87 27.26 -14.80
C GLY A 254 17.19 27.15 -13.30
N GLU A 255 16.20 27.26 -12.42
CA GLU A 255 16.42 27.19 -10.97
C GLU A 255 16.82 25.76 -10.52
N PHE A 256 16.20 24.74 -11.08
CA PHE A 256 16.60 23.34 -10.84
C PHE A 256 18.02 23.07 -11.35
N GLU A 257 18.34 23.52 -12.58
CA GLU A 257 19.68 23.33 -13.16
C GLU A 257 20.74 24.06 -12.31
N GLU A 258 20.47 25.25 -11.78
CA GLU A 258 21.35 25.99 -10.88
C GLU A 258 21.57 25.26 -9.54
N ARG A 259 20.49 24.71 -8.93
CA ARG A 259 20.59 23.93 -7.69
C ARG A 259 21.41 22.67 -7.89
N LEU A 260 21.13 21.89 -8.93
CA LEU A 260 21.90 20.69 -9.26
C LEU A 260 23.38 21.02 -9.55
N LYS A 261 23.65 22.08 -10.31
CA LYS A 261 25.00 22.57 -10.56
C LYS A 261 25.73 22.97 -9.27
N ALA A 262 25.02 23.58 -8.32
CA ALA A 262 25.58 23.93 -7.02
C ALA A 262 25.99 22.68 -6.23
N VAL A 263 25.11 21.66 -6.18
CA VAL A 263 25.42 20.36 -5.56
C VAL A 263 26.64 19.72 -6.21
N LEU A 264 26.68 19.64 -7.55
CA LEU A 264 27.80 19.03 -8.28
C LEU A 264 29.13 19.78 -8.02
N ASN A 265 29.12 21.12 -7.98
CA ASN A 265 30.29 21.92 -7.67
C ASN A 265 30.79 21.66 -6.24
N GLU A 266 29.90 21.44 -5.26
CA GLU A 266 30.30 21.07 -3.90
C GLU A 266 30.89 19.67 -3.81
N VAL A 267 30.31 18.69 -4.52
CA VAL A 267 30.87 17.33 -4.62
C VAL A 267 32.28 17.35 -5.25
N GLN A 268 32.45 18.14 -6.32
CA GLN A 268 33.77 18.29 -6.99
C GLN A 268 34.83 18.94 -6.08
N ALA A 269 34.42 19.95 -5.28
CA ALA A 269 35.30 20.65 -4.36
C ALA A 269 35.88 19.72 -3.26
N GLU A 270 35.21 18.62 -2.93
CA GLU A 270 35.69 17.61 -1.97
C GLU A 270 36.66 16.59 -2.58
N ASN A 271 37.16 16.82 -3.82
CA ASN A 271 38.19 16.02 -4.48
C ASN A 271 37.98 14.49 -4.39
N GLY A 272 36.76 14.04 -4.61
CA GLY A 272 36.38 12.63 -4.59
C GLY A 272 36.15 12.04 -3.17
N GLY A 273 36.06 12.88 -2.14
CA GLY A 273 35.68 12.49 -0.78
C GLY A 273 34.18 12.14 -0.63
N ILE A 274 33.36 12.48 -1.65
CA ILE A 274 31.92 12.24 -1.63
C ILE A 274 31.54 11.27 -2.74
N ILE A 275 30.67 10.33 -2.40
CA ILE A 275 29.95 9.46 -3.33
C ILE A 275 28.49 9.92 -3.33
N LEU A 276 27.94 10.23 -4.49
CA LEU A 276 26.56 10.69 -4.61
C LEU A 276 25.64 9.52 -4.96
N PHE A 277 24.66 9.23 -4.12
CA PHE A 277 23.61 8.27 -4.44
C PHE A 277 22.44 9.00 -5.11
N ILE A 278 22.01 8.50 -6.26
CA ILE A 278 20.94 9.06 -7.07
C ILE A 278 19.87 7.98 -7.25
N ASP A 279 18.82 8.09 -6.47
CA ASP A 279 17.66 7.24 -6.68
C ASP A 279 16.83 7.74 -7.88
N GLU A 280 16.11 6.82 -8.54
CA GLU A 280 15.38 7.11 -9.78
C GLU A 280 16.21 7.90 -10.80
N MET A 281 17.45 7.49 -11.02
CA MET A 281 18.41 8.21 -11.87
C MET A 281 17.85 8.58 -13.25
N HIS A 282 16.89 7.82 -13.76
CA HIS A 282 16.22 8.10 -15.04
C HIS A 282 15.50 9.45 -15.07
N THR A 283 15.07 9.97 -13.93
CA THR A 283 14.42 11.31 -13.82
C THR A 283 15.40 12.43 -14.18
N LEU A 284 16.69 12.25 -13.89
CA LEU A 284 17.74 13.19 -14.27
C LEU A 284 18.21 13.04 -15.72
N VAL A 285 18.16 11.82 -16.27
CA VAL A 285 18.76 11.47 -17.56
C VAL A 285 17.75 11.46 -18.70
N GLY A 286 16.48 11.20 -18.43
CA GLY A 286 15.46 10.89 -19.43
C GLY A 286 14.43 11.97 -19.72
N ALA A 287 14.37 12.99 -18.91
CA ALA A 287 13.31 13.98 -18.93
C ALA A 287 13.33 14.96 -20.14
N GLY A 288 14.26 14.85 -21.06
CA GLY A 288 14.50 15.83 -22.15
C GLY A 288 13.74 15.62 -23.46
N LYS A 289 12.88 14.59 -23.62
CA LYS A 289 12.22 14.29 -24.92
C LYS A 289 10.72 14.61 -25.00
N ALA A 290 10.06 14.90 -23.91
CA ALA A 290 8.70 15.43 -23.92
C ALA A 290 8.73 16.94 -23.71
N ASP A 291 7.86 17.68 -24.38
CA ASP A 291 7.78 19.15 -24.28
C ASP A 291 7.77 19.62 -22.81
N GLY A 292 8.88 20.24 -22.37
CA GLY A 292 9.02 20.82 -21.03
C GLY A 292 9.80 20.00 -19.99
N ALA A 293 10.31 18.79 -20.33
CA ALA A 293 11.03 17.95 -19.37
C ALA A 293 12.52 18.30 -19.22
N MET A 294 13.08 18.07 -18.01
CA MET A 294 14.41 18.51 -17.59
C MET A 294 15.51 17.55 -18.10
N ASP A 295 16.48 18.03 -18.88
CA ASP A 295 17.65 17.24 -19.29
C ASP A 295 18.89 17.64 -18.47
N ALA A 296 19.01 17.07 -17.27
CA ALA A 296 20.16 17.28 -16.39
C ALA A 296 21.38 16.44 -16.80
N SER A 297 21.25 15.55 -17.80
CA SER A 297 22.34 14.69 -18.26
C SER A 297 23.54 15.48 -18.76
N ASN A 298 23.30 16.64 -19.37
CA ASN A 298 24.35 17.53 -19.86
C ASN A 298 25.22 18.15 -18.74
N LEU A 299 24.71 18.23 -17.52
CA LEU A 299 25.46 18.70 -16.35
C LEU A 299 26.29 17.55 -15.74
N LEU A 300 25.76 16.31 -15.73
CA LEU A 300 26.43 15.14 -15.17
C LEU A 300 27.57 14.61 -16.08
N LYS A 301 27.35 14.60 -17.39
CA LYS A 301 28.29 14.02 -18.39
C LYS A 301 29.72 14.57 -18.28
N PRO A 302 29.96 15.89 -18.17
CA PRO A 302 31.32 16.42 -18.04
C PRO A 302 32.03 15.97 -16.75
N ALA A 303 31.34 16.00 -15.62
CA ALA A 303 31.86 15.60 -14.31
C ALA A 303 32.20 14.11 -14.25
N LEU A 304 31.33 13.26 -14.79
CA LEU A 304 31.57 11.82 -14.95
C LEU A 304 32.72 11.53 -15.94
N ALA A 305 32.83 12.34 -17.01
CA ALA A 305 33.88 12.14 -18.01
C ALA A 305 35.27 12.43 -17.46
N ARG A 306 35.42 13.45 -16.62
CA ARG A 306 36.67 13.83 -15.98
C ARG A 306 37.01 12.98 -14.75
N GLY A 307 36.06 12.14 -14.25
CA GLY A 307 36.20 11.35 -13.04
C GLY A 307 36.14 12.17 -11.74
N GLU A 308 35.58 13.36 -11.83
CA GLU A 308 35.37 14.29 -10.70
C GLU A 308 34.12 13.94 -9.87
N LEU A 309 33.23 13.12 -10.43
CA LEU A 309 32.01 12.66 -9.79
C LEU A 309 32.05 11.13 -9.64
N HIS A 310 31.92 10.67 -8.41
CA HIS A 310 31.61 9.29 -8.08
C HIS A 310 30.13 9.19 -7.70
N CYS A 311 29.38 8.34 -8.37
CA CYS A 311 27.98 8.16 -8.05
C CYS A 311 27.53 6.69 -8.10
N VAL A 312 26.51 6.40 -7.33
CA VAL A 312 25.72 5.16 -7.36
C VAL A 312 24.34 5.54 -7.85
N GLY A 313 23.91 5.04 -8.98
CA GLY A 313 22.56 5.25 -9.51
C GLY A 313 21.64 4.09 -9.12
N ALA A 314 20.33 4.34 -9.01
CA ALA A 314 19.32 3.30 -8.93
C ALA A 314 18.21 3.56 -9.95
N THR A 315 17.71 2.52 -10.63
CA THR A 315 16.65 2.64 -11.66
C THR A 315 16.06 1.26 -11.97
N THR A 316 14.99 1.22 -12.75
CA THR A 316 14.43 -0.03 -13.27
C THR A 316 15.16 -0.47 -14.56
N LEU A 317 14.97 -1.75 -14.95
CA LEU A 317 15.61 -2.28 -16.16
C LEU A 317 15.11 -1.57 -17.44
N ASP A 318 13.83 -1.29 -17.52
CA ASP A 318 13.21 -0.63 -18.67
C ASP A 318 13.68 0.81 -18.83
N GLU A 319 13.77 1.54 -17.72
CA GLU A 319 14.26 2.92 -17.69
C GLU A 319 15.76 3.01 -17.98
N TYR A 320 16.54 2.05 -17.47
CA TYR A 320 17.95 1.94 -17.80
C TYR A 320 18.16 1.76 -19.32
N ARG A 321 17.41 0.84 -19.95
CA ARG A 321 17.46 0.62 -21.40
C ARG A 321 17.02 1.84 -22.20
N LYS A 322 15.98 2.53 -21.74
CA LYS A 322 15.43 3.71 -22.44
C LYS A 322 16.35 4.94 -22.38
N HIS A 323 16.97 5.18 -21.23
CA HIS A 323 17.60 6.46 -20.92
C HIS A 323 19.14 6.38 -20.78
N VAL A 324 19.69 5.33 -20.19
CA VAL A 324 21.14 5.22 -19.93
C VAL A 324 21.85 4.44 -21.02
N GLU A 325 21.35 3.27 -21.41
CA GLU A 325 22.02 2.39 -22.38
C GLU A 325 22.05 2.98 -23.79
N LYS A 326 21.03 3.76 -24.16
CA LYS A 326 20.95 4.44 -25.46
C LYS A 326 21.89 5.65 -25.58
N ASP A 327 22.41 6.14 -24.44
CA ASP A 327 23.38 7.23 -24.44
C ASP A 327 24.82 6.68 -24.34
N PRO A 328 25.63 6.71 -25.41
CA PRO A 328 26.97 6.14 -25.42
C PRO A 328 27.92 6.77 -24.42
N ALA A 329 27.70 8.04 -24.03
CA ALA A 329 28.53 8.74 -23.07
C ALA A 329 28.30 8.21 -21.64
N LEU A 330 27.04 7.94 -21.28
CA LEU A 330 26.64 7.39 -19.98
C LEU A 330 26.96 5.89 -19.92
N ALA A 331 26.65 5.11 -20.94
CA ALA A 331 26.87 3.66 -21.00
C ALA A 331 28.36 3.28 -20.81
N ARG A 332 29.29 4.16 -21.22
CA ARG A 332 30.74 3.96 -21.02
C ARG A 332 31.21 4.28 -19.60
N ARG A 333 30.41 4.96 -18.77
CA ARG A 333 30.78 5.43 -17.42
C ARG A 333 30.10 4.66 -16.32
N PHE A 334 28.93 4.13 -16.59
CA PHE A 334 28.15 3.34 -15.67
C PHE A 334 28.37 1.84 -15.84
N GLN A 335 28.34 1.11 -14.73
CA GLN A 335 28.39 -0.35 -14.70
C GLN A 335 27.11 -0.87 -14.07
N PRO A 336 26.29 -1.67 -14.78
CA PRO A 336 25.09 -2.25 -14.21
C PRO A 336 25.42 -3.27 -13.11
N VAL A 337 24.65 -3.22 -12.03
CA VAL A 337 24.59 -4.19 -10.95
C VAL A 337 23.13 -4.60 -10.85
N LEU A 338 22.82 -5.84 -11.20
CA LEU A 338 21.47 -6.38 -11.13
C LEU A 338 21.10 -6.62 -9.66
N VAL A 339 19.85 -6.26 -9.34
CA VAL A 339 19.25 -6.45 -8.02
C VAL A 339 17.95 -7.24 -8.25
N ASP A 340 18.05 -8.54 -8.06
CA ASP A 340 16.94 -9.45 -8.24
C ASP A 340 15.97 -9.42 -7.05
N GLU A 341 14.73 -9.86 -7.29
CA GLU A 341 13.76 -10.08 -6.23
C GLU A 341 14.31 -11.14 -5.25
N PRO A 342 14.32 -10.89 -3.93
CA PRO A 342 14.81 -11.86 -2.96
C PRO A 342 13.87 -13.07 -2.88
N THR A 343 14.40 -14.21 -2.48
CA THR A 343 13.60 -15.40 -2.22
C THR A 343 12.68 -15.19 -1.01
N VAL A 344 11.69 -16.07 -0.84
CA VAL A 344 10.81 -16.04 0.35
C VAL A 344 11.64 -16.23 1.63
N GLU A 345 12.65 -17.09 1.61
CA GLU A 345 13.55 -17.37 2.74
C GLU A 345 14.40 -16.14 3.11
N ASP A 346 14.97 -15.47 2.10
CA ASP A 346 15.71 -14.21 2.30
C ASP A 346 14.78 -13.12 2.85
N THR A 347 13.56 -13.03 2.32
CA THR A 347 12.56 -12.07 2.79
C THR A 347 12.18 -12.31 4.26
N ILE A 348 12.00 -13.56 4.70
CA ILE A 348 11.77 -13.88 6.11
C ILE A 348 12.93 -13.39 6.98
N SER A 349 14.16 -13.57 6.50
CA SER A 349 15.36 -13.10 7.21
C SER A 349 15.41 -11.57 7.31
N ILE A 350 15.04 -10.86 6.23
CA ILE A 350 14.92 -9.40 6.20
C ILE A 350 13.84 -8.94 7.20
N LEU A 351 12.66 -9.54 7.18
CA LEU A 351 11.56 -9.18 8.10
C LEU A 351 11.96 -9.41 9.56
N ARG A 352 12.69 -10.49 9.87
CA ARG A 352 13.22 -10.73 11.23
C ARG A 352 14.16 -9.63 11.69
N GLY A 353 15.00 -9.12 10.79
CA GLY A 353 15.90 -8.01 11.11
C GLY A 353 15.19 -6.66 11.30
N LEU A 354 14.07 -6.44 10.62
CA LEU A 354 13.27 -5.23 10.74
C LEU A 354 12.27 -5.28 11.90
N LYS A 355 11.94 -6.48 12.39
CA LYS A 355 10.91 -6.75 13.39
C LYS A 355 10.94 -5.78 14.58
N GLU A 356 12.10 -5.63 15.23
CA GLU A 356 12.25 -4.84 16.45
C GLU A 356 11.88 -3.37 16.23
N LYS A 357 12.26 -2.78 15.09
CA LYS A 357 11.94 -1.40 14.74
C LYS A 357 10.44 -1.18 14.51
N TYR A 358 9.78 -2.12 13.83
CA TYR A 358 8.32 -2.05 13.62
C TYR A 358 7.56 -2.29 14.91
N GLU A 359 8.01 -3.21 15.77
CA GLU A 359 7.44 -3.41 17.11
C GLU A 359 7.53 -2.15 17.97
N GLN A 360 8.64 -1.42 17.89
CA GLN A 360 8.82 -0.13 18.60
C GLN A 360 7.91 0.96 18.05
N HIS A 361 7.84 1.07 16.72
CA HIS A 361 7.04 2.10 16.06
C HIS A 361 5.55 1.95 16.40
N HIS A 362 5.02 0.74 16.22
CA HIS A 362 3.59 0.47 16.45
C HIS A 362 3.25 0.10 17.91
N LYS A 363 4.26 -0.14 18.76
CA LYS A 363 4.08 -0.57 20.17
C LYS A 363 3.25 -1.86 20.28
N VAL A 364 3.42 -2.78 19.35
CA VAL A 364 2.80 -4.12 19.32
C VAL A 364 3.90 -5.17 19.11
N ARG A 365 3.64 -6.41 19.49
CA ARG A 365 4.55 -7.54 19.24
C ARG A 365 4.20 -8.19 17.89
N ILE A 366 5.20 -8.73 17.23
CA ILE A 366 5.04 -9.44 15.95
C ILE A 366 5.55 -10.87 16.13
N SER A 367 4.69 -11.86 15.90
CA SER A 367 5.10 -13.27 15.98
C SER A 367 5.97 -13.69 14.79
N ASP A 368 6.85 -14.67 14.97
CA ASP A 368 7.62 -15.22 13.85
C ASP A 368 6.72 -15.84 12.78
N SER A 369 5.61 -16.46 13.20
CA SER A 369 4.58 -16.98 12.28
C SER A 369 3.95 -15.90 11.41
N ALA A 370 3.80 -14.66 11.91
CA ALA A 370 3.33 -13.54 11.12
C ALA A 370 4.35 -13.14 10.04
N LEU A 371 5.65 -13.14 10.36
CA LEU A 371 6.71 -12.82 9.39
C LEU A 371 6.76 -13.86 8.26
N VAL A 372 6.70 -15.14 8.64
CA VAL A 372 6.63 -16.23 7.64
C VAL A 372 5.37 -16.11 6.79
N ALA A 373 4.22 -15.81 7.40
CA ALA A 373 2.97 -15.59 6.68
C ALA A 373 3.05 -14.38 5.75
N ALA A 374 3.64 -13.25 6.20
CA ALA A 374 3.80 -12.05 5.38
C ALA A 374 4.62 -12.33 4.10
N ALA A 375 5.74 -13.03 4.23
CA ALA A 375 6.59 -13.40 3.08
C ALA A 375 5.90 -14.41 2.15
N THR A 376 5.29 -15.46 2.69
CA THR A 376 4.70 -16.54 1.89
C THR A 376 3.39 -16.12 1.22
N LEU A 377 2.51 -15.42 1.97
CA LEU A 377 1.21 -14.99 1.44
C LEU A 377 1.36 -13.85 0.44
N SER A 378 2.28 -12.88 0.70
CA SER A 378 2.54 -11.82 -0.27
C SER A 378 3.12 -12.36 -1.58
N ASN A 379 4.06 -13.29 -1.51
CA ASN A 379 4.64 -13.91 -2.70
C ASN A 379 3.58 -14.66 -3.53
N ARG A 380 2.64 -15.31 -2.84
CA ARG A 380 1.61 -16.14 -3.49
C ARG A 380 0.43 -15.35 -4.03
N TYR A 381 -0.03 -14.32 -3.32
CA TYR A 381 -1.30 -13.66 -3.58
C TYR A 381 -1.19 -12.23 -4.10
N ILE A 382 -0.03 -11.56 -3.93
CA ILE A 382 0.23 -10.21 -4.41
C ILE A 382 1.23 -10.30 -5.56
N THR A 383 0.72 -10.26 -6.80
CA THR A 383 1.51 -10.50 -8.02
C THR A 383 1.93 -9.23 -8.75
N ASP A 384 1.37 -8.08 -8.37
CA ASP A 384 1.64 -6.76 -8.96
C ASP A 384 2.78 -5.99 -8.28
N ARG A 385 3.35 -6.54 -7.20
CA ARG A 385 4.45 -5.96 -6.42
C ARG A 385 5.52 -7.03 -6.14
N PHE A 386 6.71 -6.59 -5.77
CA PHE A 386 7.88 -7.45 -5.56
C PHE A 386 8.26 -7.56 -4.07
N LEU A 387 8.91 -8.68 -3.70
CA LEU A 387 9.54 -8.86 -2.40
C LEU A 387 10.82 -7.99 -2.32
N PRO A 388 11.21 -7.50 -1.13
CA PRO A 388 10.58 -7.69 0.17
C PRO A 388 9.48 -6.67 0.47
N ASP A 389 9.31 -5.63 -0.32
CA ASP A 389 8.47 -4.45 -0.10
C ASP A 389 7.02 -4.84 0.23
N LYS A 390 6.38 -5.69 -0.59
CA LYS A 390 5.02 -6.17 -0.34
C LYS A 390 4.85 -6.94 0.98
N ALA A 391 5.90 -7.63 1.45
CA ALA A 391 5.85 -8.35 2.73
C ALA A 391 6.07 -7.41 3.92
N ILE A 392 6.93 -6.40 3.75
CA ILE A 392 7.14 -5.33 4.75
C ILE A 392 5.85 -4.54 4.95
N ASP A 393 5.21 -4.13 3.87
CA ASP A 393 3.94 -3.39 3.92
C ASP A 393 2.82 -4.18 4.59
N LEU A 394 2.72 -5.50 4.35
CA LEU A 394 1.75 -6.35 5.05
C LEU A 394 2.01 -6.39 6.55
N MET A 395 3.26 -6.49 6.95
CA MET A 395 3.65 -6.48 8.36
C MET A 395 3.32 -5.13 9.00
N ASP A 396 3.63 -4.03 8.31
CA ASP A 396 3.38 -2.66 8.75
C ASP A 396 1.88 -2.39 8.90
N GLU A 397 1.07 -2.72 7.90
CA GLU A 397 -0.39 -2.52 7.95
C GLU A 397 -1.05 -3.40 9.02
N ALA A 398 -0.61 -4.66 9.17
CA ALA A 398 -1.14 -5.53 10.22
C ALA A 398 -0.82 -5.01 11.63
N ALA A 399 0.41 -4.51 11.83
CA ALA A 399 0.84 -3.90 13.09
C ALA A 399 0.09 -2.60 13.37
N SER A 400 -0.05 -1.73 12.37
CA SER A 400 -0.82 -0.48 12.45
C SER A 400 -2.29 -0.73 12.80
N ARG A 401 -2.91 -1.72 12.15
CA ARG A 401 -4.30 -2.10 12.40
C ARG A 401 -4.49 -2.64 13.82
N LEU A 402 -3.60 -3.52 14.24
CA LEU A 402 -3.64 -4.06 15.60
C LEU A 402 -3.48 -2.92 16.62
N ARG A 403 -2.55 -1.99 16.38
CA ARG A 403 -2.38 -0.80 17.23
C ARG A 403 -3.64 0.04 17.29
N MET A 404 -4.29 0.27 16.17
CA MET A 404 -5.57 1.00 16.12
C MET A 404 -6.66 0.29 16.94
N GLN A 405 -6.72 -1.05 16.90
CA GLN A 405 -7.64 -1.83 17.73
C GLN A 405 -7.32 -1.73 19.22
N VAL A 406 -6.03 -1.70 19.60
CA VAL A 406 -5.58 -1.50 20.98
C VAL A 406 -5.95 -0.09 21.49
N ASP A 407 -5.82 0.93 20.65
CA ASP A 407 -6.12 2.31 21.01
C ASP A 407 -7.61 2.65 20.93
N SER A 408 -8.38 1.91 20.15
CA SER A 408 -9.83 2.05 19.99
C SER A 408 -10.58 1.32 21.11
N LYS A 409 -11.80 1.77 21.39
CA LYS A 409 -12.70 1.03 22.30
C LYS A 409 -13.04 -0.34 21.70
N PRO A 410 -13.04 -1.42 22.50
CA PRO A 410 -13.52 -2.73 22.07
C PRO A 410 -14.96 -2.68 21.54
N GLU A 411 -15.30 -3.54 20.59
CA GLU A 411 -16.62 -3.57 19.93
C GLU A 411 -17.76 -3.75 20.95
N GLU A 412 -17.57 -4.63 21.91
CA GLU A 412 -18.52 -4.86 23.02
C GLU A 412 -18.80 -3.58 23.82
N LEU A 413 -17.76 -2.77 24.08
CA LEU A 413 -17.90 -1.51 24.82
C LEU A 413 -18.58 -0.44 23.96
N ASP A 414 -18.29 -0.38 22.65
CA ASP A 414 -18.93 0.57 21.72
C ASP A 414 -20.43 0.25 21.54
N GLU A 415 -20.81 -1.03 21.52
CA GLU A 415 -22.21 -1.46 21.50
C GLU A 415 -22.96 -1.02 22.77
N LEU A 416 -22.35 -1.22 23.95
CA LEU A 416 -22.92 -0.76 25.21
C LEU A 416 -23.06 0.77 25.26
N ASP A 417 -22.05 1.51 24.80
CA ASP A 417 -22.11 2.97 24.74
C ASP A 417 -23.25 3.45 23.82
N ARG A 418 -23.43 2.83 22.64
CA ARG A 418 -24.57 3.14 21.75
C ARG A 418 -25.90 2.82 22.39
N ARG A 419 -26.00 1.69 23.10
CA ARG A 419 -27.21 1.32 23.82
C ARG A 419 -27.54 2.32 24.94
N ILE A 420 -26.53 2.73 25.69
CA ILE A 420 -26.68 3.78 26.76
C ILE A 420 -27.20 5.08 26.15
N ILE A 421 -26.66 5.50 24.97
CA ILE A 421 -27.12 6.71 24.31
C ILE A 421 -28.61 6.57 23.91
N GLN A 422 -29.01 5.43 23.33
CA GLN A 422 -30.41 5.16 22.97
C GLN A 422 -31.33 5.22 24.20
N LEU A 423 -30.96 4.53 25.27
CA LEU A 423 -31.74 4.51 26.51
C LEU A 423 -31.86 5.91 27.15
N LYS A 424 -30.78 6.72 27.08
CA LYS A 424 -30.81 8.11 27.54
C LYS A 424 -31.77 8.98 26.72
N ILE A 425 -31.79 8.82 25.41
CA ILE A 425 -32.73 9.54 24.52
C ILE A 425 -34.16 9.12 24.84
N GLU A 426 -34.44 7.82 24.98
CA GLU A 426 -35.78 7.29 25.29
C GLU A 426 -36.22 7.75 26.68
N ARG A 427 -35.32 7.79 27.69
CA ARG A 427 -35.56 8.31 29.01
C ARG A 427 -36.02 9.78 29.00
N GLU A 428 -35.32 10.63 28.24
CA GLU A 428 -35.69 12.05 28.16
C GLU A 428 -37.04 12.28 27.43
N ALA A 429 -37.37 11.40 26.46
CA ALA A 429 -38.68 11.42 25.81
C ALA A 429 -39.80 11.01 26.79
N LEU A 430 -39.61 9.89 27.54
CA LEU A 430 -40.61 9.39 28.47
C LEU A 430 -40.83 10.32 29.69
N LYS A 431 -39.82 11.10 30.12
CA LYS A 431 -39.98 12.11 31.16
C LYS A 431 -40.93 13.26 30.79
N GLN A 432 -41.19 13.49 29.52
CA GLN A 432 -42.13 14.52 29.03
C GLN A 432 -43.56 14.04 29.00
N GLU A 433 -43.80 12.74 29.12
CA GLU A 433 -45.12 12.12 29.12
C GLU A 433 -45.64 11.98 30.58
N THR A 434 -46.95 12.09 30.78
CA THR A 434 -47.60 12.13 32.10
C THR A 434 -48.52 10.96 32.37
N ASP A 435 -48.60 9.98 31.46
CA ASP A 435 -49.48 8.80 31.61
C ASP A 435 -48.83 7.72 32.50
N GLN A 436 -49.67 6.88 33.15
CA GLN A 436 -49.20 5.81 34.04
C GLN A 436 -48.37 4.74 33.33
N SER A 437 -48.69 4.43 32.07
CA SER A 437 -47.96 3.44 31.27
C SER A 437 -46.54 3.90 30.96
N SER A 438 -46.35 5.19 30.66
CA SER A 438 -45.04 5.81 30.45
C SER A 438 -44.22 5.88 31.72
N ALA A 439 -44.84 6.10 32.88
CA ALA A 439 -44.15 6.04 34.16
C ALA A 439 -43.61 4.63 34.52
N ASP A 440 -44.39 3.58 34.28
CA ASP A 440 -43.95 2.20 34.49
C ASP A 440 -42.84 1.77 33.53
N ARG A 441 -42.90 2.27 32.25
CA ARG A 441 -41.87 2.07 31.26
C ARG A 441 -40.58 2.81 31.60
N LEU A 442 -40.72 4.07 32.09
CA LEU A 442 -39.57 4.87 32.55
C LEU A 442 -38.76 4.16 33.64
N LYS A 443 -39.45 3.60 34.65
CA LYS A 443 -38.79 2.88 35.75
C LYS A 443 -38.02 1.66 35.24
N LYS A 444 -38.60 0.84 34.35
CA LYS A 444 -37.91 -0.32 33.75
C LYS A 444 -36.71 0.10 32.92
N LEU A 445 -36.81 1.21 32.20
CA LEU A 445 -35.76 1.76 31.40
C LEU A 445 -34.62 2.32 32.24
N GLU A 446 -34.92 2.96 33.38
CA GLU A 446 -33.90 3.42 34.33
C GLU A 446 -33.14 2.26 34.99
N ASP A 447 -33.81 1.15 35.31
CA ASP A 447 -33.17 -0.07 35.78
C ASP A 447 -32.26 -0.68 34.70
N GLU A 448 -32.71 -0.76 33.42
CA GLU A 448 -31.91 -1.25 32.30
C GLU A 448 -30.71 -0.34 32.02
N LEU A 449 -30.92 0.99 32.12
CA LEU A 449 -29.86 1.98 31.94
C LEU A 449 -28.77 1.81 32.99
N ALA A 450 -29.15 1.70 34.30
CA ALA A 450 -28.21 1.52 35.38
C ALA A 450 -27.39 0.23 35.26
N ASP A 451 -28.03 -0.90 34.91
CA ASP A 451 -27.34 -2.18 34.67
C ASP A 451 -26.37 -2.09 33.47
N THR A 452 -26.76 -1.39 32.40
CA THR A 452 -25.94 -1.21 31.19
C THR A 452 -24.76 -0.27 31.47
N GLU A 453 -24.96 0.81 32.24
CA GLU A 453 -23.90 1.74 32.66
C GLU A 453 -22.88 1.03 33.58
N GLU A 454 -23.33 0.22 34.56
CA GLU A 454 -22.44 -0.55 35.43
C GLU A 454 -21.55 -1.52 34.63
N LYS A 455 -22.14 -2.25 33.64
CA LYS A 455 -21.38 -3.13 32.75
C LYS A 455 -20.36 -2.36 31.89
N ALA A 456 -20.75 -1.22 31.33
CA ALA A 456 -19.88 -0.39 30.52
C ALA A 456 -18.73 0.19 31.36
N ASP A 457 -18.98 0.64 32.60
CA ASP A 457 -17.95 1.16 33.50
C ASP A 457 -16.96 0.07 33.93
N ALA A 458 -17.45 -1.13 34.25
CA ALA A 458 -16.60 -2.28 34.59
C ALA A 458 -15.68 -2.69 33.41
N LEU A 459 -16.23 -2.77 32.17
CA LEU A 459 -15.45 -3.05 30.97
C LEU A 459 -14.45 -1.93 30.63
N THR A 460 -14.86 -0.66 30.84
CA THR A 460 -13.98 0.51 30.63
C THR A 460 -12.80 0.49 31.58
N ALA A 461 -13.02 0.21 32.85
CA ALA A 461 -11.96 0.12 33.86
C ALA A 461 -10.98 -1.02 33.52
N ARG A 462 -11.49 -2.18 33.08
CA ARG A 462 -10.68 -3.31 32.65
C ARG A 462 -9.85 -2.97 31.40
N TRP A 463 -10.46 -2.40 30.37
CA TRP A 463 -9.79 -1.97 29.15
C TRP A 463 -8.70 -0.92 29.42
N GLN A 464 -8.97 0.09 30.28
CA GLN A 464 -7.98 1.09 30.66
C GLN A 464 -6.80 0.48 31.41
N ALA A 465 -7.05 -0.47 32.32
CA ALA A 465 -6.00 -1.17 33.04
C ALA A 465 -5.11 -2.01 32.11
N GLU A 466 -5.70 -2.71 31.13
CA GLU A 466 -4.96 -3.45 30.12
C GLU A 466 -4.13 -2.50 29.23
N LYS A 467 -4.71 -1.39 28.78
CA LYS A 467 -4.01 -0.37 27.98
C LYS A 467 -2.81 0.28 28.72
N GLN A 468 -2.92 0.53 30.01
CA GLN A 468 -1.82 1.06 30.82
C GLN A 468 -0.66 0.06 30.95
N LYS A 469 -0.94 -1.23 31.11
CA LYS A 469 0.08 -2.28 31.16
C LYS A 469 0.87 -2.35 29.85
N LEU A 470 0.17 -2.31 28.70
CA LEU A 470 0.75 -2.29 27.37
C LEU A 470 1.69 -1.09 27.14
N GLY A 471 1.25 0.09 27.59
CA GLY A 471 2.07 1.30 27.53
C GLY A 471 3.38 1.15 28.29
N HIS A 472 3.35 0.56 29.48
CA HIS A 472 4.54 0.36 30.30
C HIS A 472 5.56 -0.60 29.68
N ALA A 473 5.12 -1.72 29.09
CA ALA A 473 6.02 -2.65 28.40
C ALA A 473 6.66 -2.02 27.15
N ALA A 474 5.91 -1.22 26.40
CA ALA A 474 6.42 -0.49 25.23
C ALA A 474 7.47 0.56 25.63
N ASP A 475 7.26 1.30 26.73
CA ASP A 475 8.23 2.28 27.22
C ASP A 475 9.53 1.62 27.72
N LEU A 476 9.43 0.45 28.35
CA LEU A 476 10.61 -0.34 28.74
C LEU A 476 11.44 -0.80 27.54
N LYS A 477 10.78 -1.28 26.48
CA LYS A 477 11.46 -1.64 25.21
C LYS A 477 12.19 -0.45 24.59
N LYS A 478 11.52 0.70 24.51
CA LYS A 478 12.12 1.91 23.97
C LYS A 478 13.39 2.31 24.75
N ARG A 479 13.35 2.29 26.07
CA ARG A 479 14.50 2.59 26.93
C ARG A 479 15.64 1.57 26.76
N LEU A 480 15.31 0.30 26.54
CA LEU A 480 16.29 -0.76 26.28
C LEU A 480 17.05 -0.51 24.97
N ASP A 481 16.34 -0.11 23.93
CA ASP A 481 16.93 0.14 22.65
C ASP A 481 17.74 1.45 22.60
N GLU A 482 17.27 2.49 23.26
CA GLU A 482 18.06 3.71 23.49
C GLU A 482 19.38 3.37 24.20
N ALA A 483 19.34 2.50 25.21
CA ALA A 483 20.52 2.05 25.93
C ALA A 483 21.47 1.20 25.06
N ARG A 484 20.93 0.32 24.19
CA ARG A 484 21.72 -0.46 23.22
C ARG A 484 22.38 0.42 22.16
N ASN A 485 21.67 1.41 21.65
CA ASN A 485 22.21 2.37 20.70
C ASN A 485 23.31 3.22 21.35
N GLU A 486 23.08 3.70 22.58
CA GLU A 486 24.10 4.44 23.36
C GLU A 486 25.34 3.58 23.61
N LEU A 487 25.18 2.28 23.90
CA LEU A 487 26.29 1.33 24.04
C LEU A 487 27.09 1.23 22.76
N ALA A 488 26.46 1.08 21.60
CA ALA A 488 27.12 0.99 20.31
C ALA A 488 27.92 2.28 20.01
N ILE A 489 27.36 3.44 20.32
CA ILE A 489 28.04 4.74 20.16
C ILE A 489 29.23 4.87 21.14
N ALA A 490 29.04 4.49 22.41
CA ALA A 490 30.10 4.55 23.44
C ALA A 490 31.26 3.62 23.09
N GLN A 491 31.00 2.42 22.57
CA GLN A 491 32.04 1.48 22.11
C GLN A 491 32.82 2.04 20.92
N ARG A 492 32.17 2.64 19.94
CA ARG A 492 32.82 3.27 18.78
C ARG A 492 33.66 4.47 19.17
N ASN A 493 33.21 5.25 20.14
CA ASN A 493 33.93 6.44 20.62
C ASN A 493 34.99 6.14 21.69
N GLY A 494 35.24 4.86 22.03
CA GLY A 494 36.22 4.45 23.03
C GLY A 494 35.88 4.84 24.48
N GLN A 495 34.59 5.12 24.76
CA GLN A 495 34.08 5.47 26.08
C GLN A 495 33.84 4.21 26.95
N PHE A 496 34.93 3.48 27.28
CA PHE A 496 34.81 2.15 27.91
C PHE A 496 34.12 2.16 29.28
N GLN A 497 34.18 3.23 30.03
CA GLN A 497 33.51 3.35 31.33
C GLN A 497 31.98 3.37 31.12
N ARG A 498 31.48 4.22 30.20
CA ARG A 498 30.08 4.31 29.90
C ARG A 498 29.53 3.03 29.24
N ALA A 499 30.32 2.44 28.37
CA ALA A 499 29.99 1.13 27.78
C ALA A 499 29.85 0.03 28.84
N GLY A 500 30.75 0.02 29.88
CA GLY A 500 30.67 -0.90 31.01
C GLY A 500 29.41 -0.70 31.88
N GLU A 501 29.02 0.54 32.16
CA GLU A 501 27.79 0.87 32.90
C GLU A 501 26.55 0.39 32.17
N LEU A 502 26.52 0.60 30.85
CA LEU A 502 25.40 0.15 30.01
C LEU A 502 25.31 -1.37 29.94
N THR A 503 26.45 -2.06 29.67
CA THR A 503 26.49 -3.52 29.47
C THR A 503 26.20 -4.30 30.73
N TYR A 504 26.71 -3.88 31.90
CA TYR A 504 26.61 -4.69 33.12
C TYR A 504 25.58 -4.14 34.13
N GLY A 505 25.09 -2.90 33.95
CA GLY A 505 24.16 -2.26 34.86
C GLY A 505 22.78 -2.03 34.25
N ILE A 506 22.70 -1.15 33.26
CA ILE A 506 21.42 -0.61 32.76
C ILE A 506 20.67 -1.63 31.88
N ILE A 507 21.34 -2.21 30.88
CA ILE A 507 20.70 -3.14 29.95
C ILE A 507 20.16 -4.39 30.65
N PRO A 508 20.93 -5.11 31.51
CA PRO A 508 20.40 -6.27 32.23
C PRO A 508 19.26 -5.93 33.21
N GLY A 509 19.28 -4.70 33.79
CA GLY A 509 18.18 -4.19 34.61
C GLY A 509 16.87 -4.06 33.83
N LEU A 510 16.93 -3.37 32.68
CA LEU A 510 15.78 -3.17 31.79
C LEU A 510 15.27 -4.48 31.18
N GLU A 511 16.16 -5.42 30.82
CA GLU A 511 15.79 -6.76 30.32
C GLU A 511 15.04 -7.56 31.40
N LYS A 512 15.48 -7.47 32.66
CA LYS A 512 14.81 -8.13 33.78
C LYS A 512 13.43 -7.53 34.09
N GLU A 513 13.32 -6.22 34.03
CA GLU A 513 12.04 -5.51 34.19
C GLU A 513 11.06 -5.85 33.05
N LEU A 514 11.56 -5.89 31.80
CA LEU A 514 10.78 -6.28 30.62
C LEU A 514 10.30 -7.72 30.71
N ALA A 515 11.18 -8.66 31.06
CA ALA A 515 10.81 -10.09 31.23
C ALA A 515 9.79 -10.28 32.37
N ALA A 516 9.87 -9.49 33.44
CA ALA A 516 8.90 -9.52 34.53
C ALA A 516 7.52 -8.93 34.12
N ALA A 517 7.51 -7.90 33.26
CA ALA A 517 6.30 -7.36 32.67
C ALA A 517 5.64 -8.36 31.72
N GLU A 518 6.41 -8.97 30.81
CA GLU A 518 5.93 -9.98 29.85
C GLU A 518 5.44 -11.29 30.51
N ALA A 519 6.07 -11.73 31.61
CA ALA A 519 5.62 -12.90 32.36
C ALA A 519 4.27 -12.69 33.09
N ARG A 520 3.95 -11.45 33.48
CA ARG A 520 2.65 -11.11 34.06
C ARG A 520 1.53 -11.09 33.02
N ASP A 521 1.85 -10.81 31.75
CA ASP A 521 0.88 -10.74 30.66
C ASP A 521 0.55 -12.14 30.09
N SER A 522 1.50 -13.09 30.13
CA SER A 522 1.29 -14.46 29.61
C SER A 522 0.33 -15.34 30.45
N SER A 523 -0.11 -14.89 31.62
CA SER A 523 -1.00 -15.64 32.52
C SER A 523 -2.50 -15.35 32.34
N GLY A 524 -2.91 -14.49 31.39
CA GLY A 524 -4.29 -14.02 31.23
C GLY A 524 -5.02 -14.73 30.08
N ALA A 525 -5.58 -15.92 30.30
CA ALA A 525 -6.66 -16.44 29.44
C ALA A 525 -7.87 -15.48 29.53
N GLY A 526 -8.10 -14.66 28.49
CA GLY A 526 -9.23 -13.73 28.43
C GLY A 526 -8.86 -12.25 28.30
N SER A 527 -7.69 -11.91 27.70
CA SER A 527 -7.38 -10.51 27.35
C SER A 527 -8.39 -9.99 26.31
N MET A 528 -8.95 -8.81 26.56
CA MET A 528 -9.88 -8.12 25.63
C MET A 528 -9.15 -7.57 24.41
N VAL A 529 -7.82 -7.46 24.46
CA VAL A 529 -7.00 -6.82 23.45
C VAL A 529 -5.92 -7.79 22.98
N GLN A 530 -5.85 -8.08 21.70
CA GLN A 530 -4.73 -8.80 21.10
C GLN A 530 -3.50 -7.88 21.06
N GLU A 531 -2.35 -8.40 21.50
CA GLU A 531 -1.11 -7.64 21.59
C GLU A 531 -0.08 -8.08 20.56
N VAL A 532 -0.31 -9.23 19.95
CA VAL A 532 0.63 -9.90 19.07
C VAL A 532 0.03 -10.00 17.68
N VAL A 533 0.74 -9.48 16.69
CA VAL A 533 0.43 -9.71 15.28
C VAL A 533 0.68 -11.18 14.98
N THR A 534 -0.37 -11.88 14.56
CA THR A 534 -0.35 -13.30 14.21
C THR A 534 -0.42 -13.50 12.70
N ALA A 535 -0.25 -14.76 12.26
CA ALA A 535 -0.45 -15.13 10.85
C ALA A 535 -1.87 -14.79 10.35
N ASP A 536 -2.88 -14.84 11.23
CA ASP A 536 -4.27 -14.53 10.88
C ASP A 536 -4.47 -13.03 10.62
N ASN A 537 -3.80 -12.16 11.41
CA ASN A 537 -3.82 -10.72 11.14
C ASN A 537 -3.24 -10.40 9.76
N ILE A 538 -2.11 -11.03 9.39
CA ILE A 538 -1.51 -10.90 8.05
C ILE A 538 -2.47 -11.42 6.98
N ALA A 539 -3.04 -12.62 7.17
CA ALA A 539 -3.99 -13.20 6.23
C ALA A 539 -5.21 -12.29 6.00
N HIS A 540 -5.67 -11.64 7.06
CA HIS A 540 -6.78 -10.69 6.97
C HIS A 540 -6.42 -9.43 6.15
N VAL A 541 -5.20 -8.91 6.29
CA VAL A 541 -4.73 -7.78 5.46
C VAL A 541 -4.63 -8.23 3.99
N VAL A 542 -4.05 -9.39 3.72
CA VAL A 542 -3.99 -9.97 2.35
C VAL A 542 -5.38 -10.14 1.77
N SER A 543 -6.32 -10.66 2.57
CA SER A 543 -7.72 -10.82 2.16
C SER A 543 -8.36 -9.50 1.73
N ARG A 544 -8.09 -8.43 2.48
CA ARG A 544 -8.59 -7.09 2.17
C ARG A 544 -7.98 -6.49 0.91
N TRP A 545 -6.68 -6.67 0.68
CA TRP A 545 -5.98 -6.14 -0.50
C TRP A 545 -6.36 -6.86 -1.78
N THR A 546 -6.43 -8.18 -1.70
CA THR A 546 -6.65 -9.05 -2.88
C THR A 546 -8.11 -9.39 -3.13
N GLY A 547 -8.99 -9.19 -2.12
CA GLY A 547 -10.36 -9.67 -2.15
C GLY A 547 -10.49 -11.20 -1.98
N ILE A 548 -9.39 -11.91 -1.65
CA ILE A 548 -9.38 -13.35 -1.47
C ILE A 548 -9.60 -13.65 0.01
N PRO A 549 -10.52 -14.51 0.42
CA PRO A 549 -10.76 -14.84 1.83
C PRO A 549 -9.65 -15.73 2.42
N VAL A 550 -8.41 -15.20 2.45
CA VAL A 550 -7.21 -15.90 2.92
C VAL A 550 -7.29 -16.23 4.41
N ASP A 551 -7.92 -15.36 5.19
CA ASP A 551 -8.23 -15.54 6.61
C ASP A 551 -9.04 -16.82 6.89
N LYS A 552 -10.05 -17.08 6.06
CA LYS A 552 -10.84 -18.31 6.14
C LYS A 552 -10.12 -19.54 5.56
N MET A 553 -9.06 -19.33 4.82
CA MET A 553 -8.31 -20.39 4.16
C MET A 553 -7.24 -21.04 5.06
N LEU A 554 -6.81 -20.41 6.13
CA LEU A 554 -5.77 -20.94 7.05
C LEU A 554 -6.34 -22.01 8.00
N GLU A 555 -7.57 -21.84 8.46
CA GLU A 555 -8.23 -22.84 9.32
C GLU A 555 -9.10 -23.81 8.51
N GLY A 556 -8.78 -25.06 8.51
CA GLY A 556 -9.63 -26.12 7.95
C GLY A 556 -9.55 -26.34 6.43
N GLN A 557 -8.62 -25.73 5.69
CA GLN A 557 -8.48 -25.97 4.23
C GLN A 557 -8.38 -27.46 3.88
N ARG A 558 -7.67 -28.21 4.68
CA ARG A 558 -7.46 -29.63 4.45
C ARG A 558 -8.77 -30.43 4.55
N GLU A 559 -9.58 -30.16 5.57
CA GLU A 559 -10.88 -30.78 5.74
C GLU A 559 -11.91 -30.30 4.73
N LYS A 560 -11.93 -28.98 4.44
CA LYS A 560 -12.81 -28.38 3.42
C LYS A 560 -12.55 -29.01 2.06
N LEU A 561 -11.29 -29.13 1.63
CA LEU A 561 -10.90 -29.76 0.35
C LEU A 561 -11.21 -31.28 0.30
N LEU A 562 -11.14 -31.96 1.41
CA LEU A 562 -11.52 -33.37 1.49
C LEU A 562 -13.04 -33.60 1.34
N ARG A 563 -13.86 -32.63 1.80
CA ARG A 563 -15.33 -32.62 1.68
C ARG A 563 -15.85 -31.94 0.43
N MET A 564 -14.96 -31.52 -0.47
CA MET A 564 -15.32 -30.73 -1.65
C MET A 564 -16.37 -31.39 -2.53
N GLU A 565 -16.29 -32.71 -2.72
CA GLU A 565 -17.25 -33.47 -3.52
C GLU A 565 -18.67 -33.41 -2.92
N ASP A 566 -18.79 -33.59 -1.62
CA ASP A 566 -20.06 -33.54 -0.90
C ASP A 566 -20.70 -32.14 -0.98
N GLU A 567 -19.88 -31.08 -0.85
CA GLU A 567 -20.38 -29.71 -0.91
C GLU A 567 -20.83 -29.31 -2.34
N LEU A 568 -20.07 -29.69 -3.35
CA LEU A 568 -20.45 -29.44 -4.74
C LEU A 568 -21.68 -30.26 -5.14
N ALA A 569 -21.82 -31.50 -4.66
CA ALA A 569 -22.99 -32.35 -4.93
C ALA A 569 -24.31 -31.78 -4.36
N LYS A 570 -24.25 -30.93 -3.31
CA LYS A 570 -25.43 -30.21 -2.79
C LYS A 570 -26.01 -29.20 -3.78
N SER A 571 -25.20 -28.70 -4.71
CA SER A 571 -25.59 -27.66 -5.69
C SER A 571 -25.75 -28.22 -7.10
N VAL A 572 -25.05 -29.32 -7.43
CA VAL A 572 -25.05 -29.90 -8.78
C VAL A 572 -25.48 -31.35 -8.71
N VAL A 573 -26.68 -31.63 -9.23
CA VAL A 573 -27.31 -32.93 -9.20
C VAL A 573 -26.97 -33.72 -10.46
N GLY A 574 -26.74 -35.02 -10.33
CA GLY A 574 -26.59 -35.99 -11.45
C GLY A 574 -25.23 -35.95 -12.16
N GLN A 575 -24.24 -35.16 -11.70
CA GLN A 575 -22.96 -34.97 -12.38
C GLN A 575 -21.76 -35.43 -11.53
N GLY A 576 -21.85 -36.63 -10.96
CA GLY A 576 -20.84 -37.15 -10.03
C GLY A 576 -19.41 -37.20 -10.60
N GLU A 577 -19.25 -37.65 -11.85
CA GLU A 577 -17.95 -37.69 -12.52
C GLU A 577 -17.32 -36.32 -12.67
N ALA A 578 -18.12 -35.32 -13.08
CA ALA A 578 -17.66 -33.93 -13.22
C ALA A 578 -17.17 -33.34 -11.89
N VAL A 579 -17.95 -33.59 -10.83
CA VAL A 579 -17.61 -33.14 -9.48
C VAL A 579 -16.31 -33.78 -8.99
N GLN A 580 -16.16 -35.10 -9.21
CA GLN A 580 -14.94 -35.82 -8.81
C GLN A 580 -13.69 -35.39 -9.59
N ALA A 581 -13.80 -35.24 -10.91
CA ALA A 581 -12.69 -34.82 -11.76
C ALA A 581 -12.15 -33.44 -11.37
N VAL A 582 -13.05 -32.46 -11.21
CA VAL A 582 -12.69 -31.11 -10.77
C VAL A 582 -12.09 -31.14 -9.37
N SER A 583 -12.70 -31.89 -8.43
CA SER A 583 -12.20 -31.99 -7.04
C SER A 583 -10.81 -32.60 -6.96
N LYS A 584 -10.54 -33.66 -7.75
CA LYS A 584 -9.21 -34.29 -7.82
C LYS A 584 -8.15 -33.33 -8.37
N ALA A 585 -8.44 -32.57 -9.41
CA ALA A 585 -7.51 -31.63 -10.00
C ALA A 585 -7.19 -30.46 -9.04
N VAL A 586 -8.21 -29.90 -8.38
CA VAL A 586 -8.02 -28.84 -7.37
C VAL A 586 -7.18 -29.36 -6.19
N ARG A 587 -7.48 -30.57 -5.70
CA ARG A 587 -6.68 -31.20 -4.62
C ARG A 587 -5.23 -31.44 -5.02
N ARG A 588 -4.97 -31.90 -6.24
CA ARG A 588 -3.61 -32.12 -6.77
C ARG A 588 -2.82 -30.80 -6.84
N SER A 589 -3.44 -29.73 -7.35
CA SER A 589 -2.82 -28.40 -7.40
C SER A 589 -2.53 -27.86 -5.99
N ARG A 590 -3.48 -27.98 -5.06
CA ARG A 590 -3.32 -27.49 -3.67
C ARG A 590 -2.31 -28.31 -2.85
N ALA A 591 -2.11 -29.57 -3.20
CA ALA A 591 -1.06 -30.42 -2.62
C ALA A 591 0.35 -30.14 -3.17
N GLY A 592 0.49 -29.20 -4.13
CA GLY A 592 1.78 -28.88 -4.75
C GLY A 592 2.30 -29.97 -5.70
N LEU A 593 1.43 -30.87 -6.18
CA LEU A 593 1.78 -31.98 -7.08
C LEU A 593 1.53 -31.64 -8.56
N GLN A 594 1.33 -30.39 -8.88
CA GLN A 594 1.13 -29.87 -10.25
C GLN A 594 2.25 -28.87 -10.57
N ASP A 595 2.53 -28.66 -11.86
CA ASP A 595 3.47 -27.63 -12.32
C ASP A 595 3.06 -26.24 -11.77
N PRO A 596 3.93 -25.56 -11.01
CA PRO A 596 3.62 -24.26 -10.41
C PRO A 596 3.42 -23.16 -11.46
N ASN A 597 3.81 -23.40 -12.73
CA ASN A 597 3.65 -22.43 -13.81
C ASN A 597 2.32 -22.55 -14.57
N ARG A 598 1.47 -23.51 -14.23
CA ARG A 598 0.17 -23.73 -14.89
C ARG A 598 -1.00 -23.24 -14.04
N PRO A 599 -2.17 -22.94 -14.63
CA PRO A 599 -3.40 -22.68 -13.88
C PRO A 599 -3.74 -23.81 -12.89
N ILE A 600 -4.53 -23.51 -11.85
CA ILE A 600 -4.97 -24.52 -10.84
C ILE A 600 -5.65 -25.73 -11.50
N GLY A 601 -6.38 -25.49 -12.59
CA GLY A 601 -7.00 -26.52 -13.38
C GLY A 601 -7.57 -25.96 -14.67
N SER A 602 -7.60 -26.78 -15.72
CA SER A 602 -8.15 -26.45 -17.01
C SER A 602 -9.06 -27.57 -17.51
N PHE A 603 -10.33 -27.25 -17.81
CA PHE A 603 -11.36 -28.24 -18.09
C PHE A 603 -12.16 -27.86 -19.34
N ILE A 604 -12.57 -28.88 -20.11
CA ILE A 604 -13.65 -28.74 -21.09
C ILE A 604 -14.87 -29.52 -20.60
N PHE A 605 -16.00 -28.83 -20.46
CA PHE A 605 -17.29 -29.39 -20.11
C PHE A 605 -18.13 -29.61 -21.37
N LEU A 606 -18.31 -30.84 -21.75
CA LEU A 606 -19.08 -31.26 -22.93
C LEU A 606 -20.48 -31.72 -22.53
N GLY A 607 -21.47 -31.42 -23.31
CA GLY A 607 -22.83 -31.93 -23.13
C GLY A 607 -23.95 -30.95 -23.54
N PRO A 608 -25.19 -31.41 -23.51
CA PRO A 608 -26.35 -30.61 -23.92
C PRO A 608 -26.56 -29.38 -23.04
N THR A 609 -27.43 -28.49 -23.45
CA THR A 609 -27.77 -27.29 -22.66
C THR A 609 -28.61 -27.64 -21.44
N GLY A 610 -28.44 -26.91 -20.31
CA GLY A 610 -29.31 -27.08 -19.13
C GLY A 610 -28.97 -28.27 -18.22
N VAL A 611 -27.82 -28.96 -18.41
CA VAL A 611 -27.36 -30.08 -17.58
C VAL A 611 -26.53 -29.70 -16.34
N GLY A 612 -26.24 -28.39 -16.15
CA GLY A 612 -25.54 -27.91 -14.97
C GLY A 612 -24.08 -27.45 -15.18
N LYS A 613 -23.55 -27.37 -16.42
CA LYS A 613 -22.17 -26.91 -16.70
C LYS A 613 -21.82 -25.58 -16.02
N THR A 614 -22.64 -24.56 -16.24
CA THR A 614 -22.46 -23.22 -15.64
C THR A 614 -22.72 -23.23 -14.12
N GLU A 615 -23.62 -24.09 -13.62
CA GLU A 615 -23.93 -24.21 -12.20
C GLU A 615 -22.75 -24.81 -11.42
N LEU A 616 -22.09 -25.83 -11.97
CA LEU A 616 -20.85 -26.36 -11.39
C LEU A 616 -19.75 -25.28 -11.30
N THR A 617 -19.62 -24.48 -12.35
CA THR A 617 -18.65 -23.35 -12.38
C THR A 617 -18.94 -22.34 -11.25
N LYS A 618 -20.20 -21.96 -11.03
CA LYS A 618 -20.60 -21.06 -9.94
C LYS A 618 -20.38 -21.68 -8.57
N SER A 619 -20.76 -22.95 -8.43
CA SER A 619 -20.57 -23.68 -7.17
C SER A 619 -19.10 -23.85 -6.81
N LEU A 620 -18.25 -24.03 -7.81
CA LEU A 620 -16.80 -24.07 -7.65
C LEU A 620 -16.23 -22.71 -7.20
N ALA A 621 -16.68 -21.61 -7.80
CA ALA A 621 -16.29 -20.26 -7.39
C ALA A 621 -16.71 -19.97 -5.94
N ARG A 622 -17.98 -20.29 -5.58
CA ARG A 622 -18.49 -20.18 -4.21
C ARG A 622 -17.67 -21.02 -3.22
N PHE A 623 -17.36 -22.25 -3.58
CA PHE A 623 -16.63 -23.17 -2.70
C PHE A 623 -15.19 -22.71 -2.45
N LEU A 624 -14.46 -22.31 -3.50
CA LEU A 624 -13.04 -21.95 -3.41
C LEU A 624 -12.79 -20.54 -2.91
N PHE A 625 -13.69 -19.60 -3.27
CA PHE A 625 -13.49 -18.19 -3.02
C PHE A 625 -14.56 -17.55 -2.11
N ASP A 626 -15.50 -18.37 -1.59
CA ASP A 626 -16.66 -17.94 -0.80
C ASP A 626 -17.52 -16.84 -1.48
N ASP A 627 -17.34 -16.67 -2.79
CA ASP A 627 -18.02 -15.64 -3.61
C ASP A 627 -18.43 -16.22 -4.97
N GLU A 628 -19.71 -16.25 -5.25
CA GLU A 628 -20.23 -16.67 -6.58
C GLU A 628 -19.84 -15.70 -7.70
N THR A 629 -19.51 -14.45 -7.35
CA THR A 629 -19.11 -13.41 -8.30
C THR A 629 -17.61 -13.49 -8.64
N ALA A 630 -16.82 -14.33 -7.95
CA ALA A 630 -15.44 -14.61 -8.28
C ALA A 630 -15.32 -15.48 -9.54
N MET A 631 -16.05 -15.09 -10.59
CA MET A 631 -16.10 -15.75 -11.89
C MET A 631 -16.21 -14.71 -13.00
N VAL A 632 -15.32 -14.82 -13.98
CA VAL A 632 -15.44 -14.09 -15.26
C VAL A 632 -16.04 -15.03 -16.30
N ARG A 633 -17.14 -14.63 -16.91
CA ARG A 633 -17.78 -15.35 -18.01
C ARG A 633 -17.55 -14.59 -19.31
N LEU A 634 -16.99 -15.27 -20.29
CA LEU A 634 -16.74 -14.78 -21.64
C LEU A 634 -17.51 -15.66 -22.62
N ASP A 635 -18.50 -15.08 -23.29
CA ASP A 635 -19.26 -15.78 -24.32
C ASP A 635 -18.50 -15.73 -25.63
N MET A 636 -18.07 -16.91 -26.11
CA MET A 636 -17.24 -17.01 -27.31
C MET A 636 -18.00 -16.69 -28.61
N SER A 637 -19.32 -16.60 -28.57
CA SER A 637 -20.10 -16.10 -29.69
C SER A 637 -19.82 -14.62 -30.01
N GLU A 638 -19.31 -13.85 -29.05
CA GLU A 638 -18.86 -12.46 -29.24
C GLU A 638 -17.44 -12.36 -29.82
N TYR A 639 -16.69 -13.48 -29.87
CA TYR A 639 -15.29 -13.57 -30.29
C TYR A 639 -15.10 -14.45 -31.54
N MET A 640 -16.07 -14.44 -32.41
CA MET A 640 -16.06 -15.20 -33.70
C MET A 640 -15.15 -14.54 -34.74
N GLU A 641 -14.91 -13.25 -34.66
CA GLU A 641 -14.14 -12.48 -35.61
C GLU A 641 -12.73 -12.16 -35.09
N LYS A 642 -11.75 -12.08 -36.02
CA LYS A 642 -10.36 -11.76 -35.68
C LYS A 642 -10.20 -10.46 -34.89
N HIS A 643 -10.98 -9.44 -35.20
CA HIS A 643 -10.94 -8.16 -34.50
C HIS A 643 -11.42 -8.25 -33.05
N SER A 644 -12.29 -9.18 -32.74
CA SER A 644 -12.82 -9.38 -31.39
C SER A 644 -11.75 -9.98 -30.48
N VAL A 645 -10.77 -10.73 -30.98
CA VAL A 645 -9.67 -11.30 -30.19
C VAL A 645 -8.83 -10.19 -29.54
N ALA A 646 -8.63 -9.05 -30.23
CA ALA A 646 -7.94 -7.90 -29.66
C ALA A 646 -8.66 -7.31 -28.43
N ARG A 647 -9.99 -7.43 -28.34
CA ARG A 647 -10.75 -7.03 -27.14
C ARG A 647 -10.50 -7.96 -25.96
N LEU A 648 -10.10 -9.20 -26.20
CA LEU A 648 -9.81 -10.17 -25.15
C LEU A 648 -8.52 -9.85 -24.41
N ILE A 649 -7.46 -9.49 -25.15
CA ILE A 649 -6.09 -9.27 -24.65
C ILE A 649 -5.67 -7.80 -24.61
N GLY A 650 -6.47 -6.89 -25.19
CA GLY A 650 -6.14 -5.49 -25.38
C GLY A 650 -5.62 -5.17 -26.78
N ALA A 651 -5.94 -3.99 -27.29
CA ALA A 651 -5.49 -3.52 -28.58
C ALA A 651 -3.99 -3.16 -28.56
N PRO A 652 -3.22 -3.43 -29.62
CA PRO A 652 -1.83 -2.98 -29.71
C PRO A 652 -1.73 -1.45 -29.81
N PRO A 653 -0.56 -0.86 -29.52
CA PRO A 653 -0.34 0.58 -29.61
C PRO A 653 -0.74 1.15 -30.97
N GLY A 654 -1.51 2.26 -30.95
CA GLY A 654 -1.98 2.94 -32.13
C GLY A 654 -3.35 2.49 -32.69
N TYR A 655 -4.00 1.52 -32.08
CA TYR A 655 -5.37 1.12 -32.39
C TYR A 655 -6.40 1.69 -31.40
N VAL A 656 -7.64 1.87 -31.89
CA VAL A 656 -8.75 2.33 -31.02
C VAL A 656 -9.00 1.32 -29.92
N GLY A 657 -9.13 1.77 -28.66
CA GLY A 657 -9.30 0.90 -27.49
C GLY A 657 -8.01 0.47 -26.79
N TYR A 658 -6.84 1.01 -27.16
CA TYR A 658 -5.56 0.72 -26.49
C TYR A 658 -5.58 1.05 -24.97
N GLU A 659 -6.25 2.12 -24.56
CA GLU A 659 -6.33 2.55 -23.15
C GLU A 659 -7.29 1.70 -22.30
N GLU A 660 -8.24 1.01 -22.93
CA GLU A 660 -9.28 0.26 -22.21
C GLU A 660 -8.80 -1.09 -21.65
N GLY A 661 -7.64 -1.61 -22.11
CA GLY A 661 -7.14 -2.93 -21.74
C GLY A 661 -7.96 -4.08 -22.33
N GLY A 662 -7.55 -5.33 -22.14
CA GLY A 662 -8.30 -6.52 -22.61
C GLY A 662 -9.29 -7.02 -21.57
N ALA A 663 -10.48 -7.44 -22.00
CA ALA A 663 -11.53 -7.92 -21.11
C ALA A 663 -11.08 -9.09 -20.20
N LEU A 664 -10.32 -10.04 -20.75
CA LEU A 664 -9.77 -11.16 -19.99
C LEU A 664 -8.60 -10.73 -19.11
N THR A 665 -7.63 -9.99 -19.69
CA THR A 665 -6.41 -9.60 -18.98
C THR A 665 -6.68 -8.64 -17.83
N GLU A 666 -7.57 -7.64 -18.00
CA GLU A 666 -7.97 -6.74 -16.93
C GLU A 666 -8.76 -7.44 -15.82
N ALA A 667 -9.67 -8.35 -16.19
CA ALA A 667 -10.44 -9.10 -15.21
C ALA A 667 -9.56 -9.95 -14.31
N VAL A 668 -8.56 -10.65 -14.89
CA VAL A 668 -7.63 -11.49 -14.13
C VAL A 668 -6.61 -10.65 -13.38
N ARG A 669 -6.14 -9.53 -13.93
CA ARG A 669 -5.25 -8.60 -13.24
C ARG A 669 -5.88 -8.02 -11.98
N ARG A 670 -7.18 -7.64 -12.05
CA ARG A 670 -7.91 -7.11 -10.90
C ARG A 670 -8.25 -8.15 -9.85
N ARG A 671 -8.53 -9.38 -10.28
CA ARG A 671 -8.82 -10.53 -9.40
C ARG A 671 -8.03 -11.76 -9.89
N PRO A 672 -6.79 -11.96 -9.42
CA PRO A 672 -5.96 -13.09 -9.84
C PRO A 672 -6.51 -14.45 -9.42
N TYR A 673 -7.40 -14.47 -8.42
CA TYR A 673 -8.06 -15.65 -7.87
C TYR A 673 -9.52 -15.68 -8.31
N GLN A 674 -9.81 -16.43 -9.37
CA GLN A 674 -11.17 -16.57 -9.89
C GLN A 674 -11.31 -17.75 -10.84
N VAL A 675 -12.55 -18.08 -11.18
CA VAL A 675 -12.86 -18.99 -12.25
C VAL A 675 -13.07 -18.22 -13.55
N VAL A 676 -12.36 -18.59 -14.59
CA VAL A 676 -12.55 -18.04 -15.94
C VAL A 676 -13.35 -19.03 -16.76
N LEU A 677 -14.57 -18.64 -17.12
CA LEU A 677 -15.48 -19.46 -17.93
C LEU A 677 -15.53 -18.94 -19.36
N PHE A 678 -15.05 -19.76 -20.30
CA PHE A 678 -15.27 -19.56 -21.73
C PHE A 678 -16.49 -20.36 -22.15
N ASP A 679 -17.60 -19.67 -22.40
CA ASP A 679 -18.85 -20.33 -22.79
C ASP A 679 -18.93 -20.47 -24.31
N GLU A 680 -19.38 -21.65 -24.80
CA GLU A 680 -19.51 -22.00 -26.20
C GLU A 680 -18.18 -21.88 -26.98
N ILE A 681 -17.11 -22.48 -26.43
CA ILE A 681 -15.73 -22.38 -26.94
C ILE A 681 -15.59 -22.81 -28.41
N GLU A 682 -16.46 -23.68 -28.91
CA GLU A 682 -16.53 -24.10 -30.31
C GLU A 682 -16.82 -22.99 -31.31
N LYS A 683 -17.35 -21.86 -30.84
CA LYS A 683 -17.66 -20.70 -31.68
C LYS A 683 -16.50 -19.72 -31.81
N ALA A 684 -15.47 -19.87 -30.98
CA ALA A 684 -14.35 -18.95 -30.92
C ALA A 684 -13.53 -18.92 -32.23
N HIS A 685 -13.01 -17.74 -32.57
CA HIS A 685 -12.05 -17.62 -33.67
C HIS A 685 -10.77 -18.42 -33.37
N PRO A 686 -10.09 -19.03 -34.38
CA PRO A 686 -8.88 -19.81 -34.18
C PRO A 686 -7.76 -19.09 -33.39
N ASP A 687 -7.66 -17.77 -33.49
CA ASP A 687 -6.65 -16.98 -32.75
C ASP A 687 -6.90 -16.97 -31.22
N VAL A 688 -8.14 -17.20 -30.76
CA VAL A 688 -8.45 -17.36 -29.32
C VAL A 688 -7.72 -18.57 -28.75
N PHE A 689 -7.66 -19.67 -29.51
CA PHE A 689 -6.94 -20.86 -29.07
C PHE A 689 -5.44 -20.61 -28.92
N ASN A 690 -4.83 -19.76 -29.78
CA ASN A 690 -3.43 -19.40 -29.67
C ASN A 690 -3.16 -18.63 -28.35
N VAL A 691 -4.08 -17.75 -27.95
CA VAL A 691 -4.04 -17.04 -26.66
C VAL A 691 -4.18 -18.02 -25.50
N LEU A 692 -5.14 -18.93 -25.58
CA LEU A 692 -5.36 -19.95 -24.54
C LEU A 692 -4.17 -20.90 -24.40
N LEU A 693 -3.49 -21.26 -25.50
CA LEU A 693 -2.29 -22.10 -25.45
C LEU A 693 -1.21 -21.47 -24.57
N GLN A 694 -0.98 -20.18 -24.69
CA GLN A 694 -0.01 -19.47 -23.85
C GLN A 694 -0.41 -19.51 -22.36
N VAL A 695 -1.69 -19.28 -22.07
CA VAL A 695 -2.20 -19.33 -20.70
C VAL A 695 -2.09 -20.74 -20.10
N LEU A 696 -2.41 -21.78 -20.87
CA LEU A 696 -2.39 -23.18 -20.42
C LEU A 696 -0.97 -23.73 -20.22
N ASP A 697 0.03 -23.25 -20.99
CA ASP A 697 1.42 -23.69 -20.87
C ASP A 697 2.19 -22.93 -19.79
N ASP A 698 2.20 -21.58 -19.91
CA ASP A 698 3.06 -20.71 -19.12
C ASP A 698 2.33 -20.10 -17.89
N GLY A 699 1.00 -20.28 -17.80
CA GLY A 699 0.16 -19.63 -16.79
C GLY A 699 0.23 -18.10 -16.82
N ARG A 700 0.64 -17.51 -17.94
CA ARG A 700 0.83 -16.08 -18.14
C ARG A 700 0.31 -15.64 -19.49
N LEU A 701 -0.11 -14.38 -19.57
CA LEU A 701 -0.53 -13.78 -20.83
C LEU A 701 -0.04 -12.33 -20.87
N THR A 702 0.64 -11.95 -21.95
CA THR A 702 1.06 -10.55 -22.15
C THR A 702 -0.08 -9.79 -22.85
N ASP A 703 -0.52 -8.70 -22.23
CA ASP A 703 -1.56 -7.84 -22.78
C ASP A 703 -1.06 -6.97 -23.93
N GLY A 704 -1.99 -6.27 -24.60
CA GLY A 704 -1.66 -5.36 -25.70
C GLY A 704 -0.78 -4.16 -25.29
N GLN A 705 -0.60 -3.90 -24.00
CA GLN A 705 0.26 -2.86 -23.44
C GLN A 705 1.64 -3.38 -23.04
N GLY A 706 1.92 -4.67 -23.24
CA GLY A 706 3.18 -5.32 -22.88
C GLY A 706 3.27 -5.75 -21.41
N ARG A 707 2.18 -5.72 -20.65
CA ARG A 707 2.13 -6.16 -19.25
C ARG A 707 1.84 -7.65 -19.22
N THR A 708 2.55 -8.37 -18.36
CA THR A 708 2.32 -9.80 -18.15
C THR A 708 1.30 -10.00 -17.02
N VAL A 709 0.21 -10.70 -17.33
CA VAL A 709 -0.87 -11.05 -16.40
C VAL A 709 -0.72 -12.52 -15.99
N ASP A 710 -0.79 -12.79 -14.69
CA ASP A 710 -0.61 -14.12 -14.11
C ASP A 710 -1.95 -14.85 -13.97
N PHE A 711 -2.04 -16.05 -14.54
CA PHE A 711 -3.19 -16.95 -14.53
C PHE A 711 -2.98 -18.20 -13.64
N LYS A 712 -1.83 -18.32 -12.94
CA LYS A 712 -1.48 -19.51 -12.15
C LYS A 712 -2.48 -19.80 -11.03
N ASN A 713 -3.16 -18.78 -10.54
CA ASN A 713 -4.15 -18.87 -9.48
C ASN A 713 -5.60 -18.93 -10.02
N THR A 714 -5.80 -19.07 -11.31
CA THR A 714 -7.13 -19.19 -11.92
C THR A 714 -7.50 -20.64 -12.21
N ILE A 715 -8.81 -20.89 -12.30
CA ILE A 715 -9.34 -22.14 -12.85
C ILE A 715 -9.99 -21.81 -14.19
N ILE A 716 -9.57 -22.48 -15.23
CA ILE A 716 -10.07 -22.28 -16.61
C ILE A 716 -11.10 -23.36 -16.92
N ILE A 717 -12.31 -22.93 -17.21
CA ILE A 717 -13.42 -23.80 -17.61
C ILE A 717 -13.92 -23.35 -18.97
N MET A 718 -13.99 -24.28 -19.89
CA MET A 718 -14.53 -24.09 -21.24
C MET A 718 -15.78 -24.94 -21.38
N THR A 719 -16.89 -24.37 -21.83
CA THR A 719 -18.10 -25.17 -22.10
C THR A 719 -18.28 -25.35 -23.60
N SER A 720 -18.78 -26.50 -24.00
CA SER A 720 -19.11 -26.79 -25.40
C SER A 720 -20.34 -27.68 -25.51
N ASN A 721 -21.04 -27.52 -26.62
CA ASN A 721 -22.19 -28.34 -26.99
C ASN A 721 -21.81 -29.37 -28.09
N LEU A 722 -20.52 -29.51 -28.45
CA LEU A 722 -20.06 -30.49 -29.44
C LEU A 722 -20.41 -31.92 -28.99
N GLY A 723 -20.94 -32.71 -29.91
CA GLY A 723 -21.35 -34.10 -29.64
C GLY A 723 -22.65 -34.25 -28.84
N SER A 724 -23.34 -33.13 -28.50
CA SER A 724 -24.64 -33.19 -27.81
C SER A 724 -25.72 -33.93 -28.61
N GLU A 725 -25.57 -33.98 -29.92
CA GLU A 725 -26.45 -34.72 -30.85
C GLU A 725 -26.50 -36.22 -30.49
N PHE A 726 -25.35 -36.83 -30.24
CA PHE A 726 -25.24 -38.23 -29.88
C PHE A 726 -25.85 -38.51 -28.51
N MET A 727 -25.64 -37.60 -27.56
CA MET A 727 -26.20 -37.69 -26.22
C MET A 727 -27.70 -37.49 -26.17
N THR A 728 -28.27 -36.70 -27.09
CA THR A 728 -29.71 -36.45 -27.15
C THR A 728 -30.49 -37.66 -27.75
N GLN A 729 -29.81 -38.47 -28.55
CA GLN A 729 -30.40 -39.65 -29.17
C GLN A 729 -30.40 -40.91 -28.27
N MET A 730 -29.66 -40.83 -27.14
CA MET A 730 -29.65 -41.91 -26.13
C MET A 730 -30.98 -42.08 -25.41
N GLY A 731 -31.33 -43.33 -25.10
CA GLY A 731 -32.42 -43.67 -24.18
C GLY A 731 -32.12 -43.28 -22.75
N ASP A 732 -33.15 -43.19 -21.90
CA ASP A 732 -33.04 -42.86 -20.47
C ASP A 732 -32.17 -43.85 -19.64
N ASN A 733 -31.90 -45.03 -20.15
CA ASN A 733 -31.15 -46.12 -19.47
C ASN A 733 -29.81 -46.44 -20.16
N ASP A 734 -29.42 -45.73 -21.22
CA ASP A 734 -28.18 -46.00 -21.92
C ASP A 734 -26.98 -45.41 -21.18
N ASP A 735 -25.88 -46.15 -21.13
CA ASP A 735 -24.65 -45.71 -20.49
C ASP A 735 -23.91 -44.68 -21.38
N VAL A 736 -23.51 -43.57 -20.81
CA VAL A 736 -22.79 -42.49 -21.52
C VAL A 736 -21.45 -42.96 -22.09
N ASP A 737 -20.83 -43.96 -21.47
CA ASP A 737 -19.60 -44.53 -21.97
C ASP A 737 -19.77 -45.15 -23.39
N SER A 738 -20.97 -45.53 -23.78
CA SER A 738 -21.29 -46.05 -25.13
C SER A 738 -21.13 -45.00 -26.23
N VAL A 739 -21.31 -43.73 -25.94
CA VAL A 739 -21.18 -42.61 -26.92
C VAL A 739 -19.95 -41.75 -26.68
N ARG A 740 -19.19 -42.03 -25.60
CA ARG A 740 -17.96 -41.27 -25.25
C ARG A 740 -16.98 -41.20 -26.44
N ASP A 741 -16.72 -42.32 -27.07
CA ASP A 741 -15.79 -42.37 -28.21
C ASP A 741 -16.25 -41.53 -29.40
N LEU A 742 -17.55 -41.54 -29.70
CA LEU A 742 -18.13 -40.71 -30.77
C LEU A 742 -18.04 -39.22 -30.48
N VAL A 743 -18.35 -38.84 -29.24
CA VAL A 743 -18.21 -37.43 -28.77
C VAL A 743 -16.76 -37.03 -28.85
N MET A 744 -15.83 -37.87 -28.38
CA MET A 744 -14.39 -37.56 -28.40
C MET A 744 -13.83 -37.48 -29.81
N GLU A 745 -14.34 -38.30 -30.75
CA GLU A 745 -13.99 -38.17 -32.16
C GLU A 745 -14.42 -36.81 -32.74
N ARG A 746 -15.62 -36.36 -32.39
CA ARG A 746 -16.15 -35.07 -32.80
C ARG A 746 -15.31 -33.91 -32.24
N VAL A 747 -14.92 -34.00 -30.98
CA VAL A 747 -14.04 -33.04 -30.31
C VAL A 747 -12.67 -33.00 -30.96
N ARG A 748 -12.05 -34.16 -31.22
CA ARG A 748 -10.76 -34.23 -31.91
C ARG A 748 -10.79 -33.72 -33.36
N SER A 749 -11.93 -33.81 -34.03
CA SER A 749 -12.12 -33.26 -35.39
C SER A 749 -12.24 -31.72 -35.37
N HIS A 750 -12.69 -31.14 -34.26
CA HIS A 750 -12.93 -29.69 -34.14
C HIS A 750 -11.72 -28.95 -33.54
N PHE A 751 -11.13 -29.46 -32.47
CA PHE A 751 -9.99 -28.83 -31.79
C PHE A 751 -8.67 -29.44 -32.22
N ARG A 752 -7.62 -28.61 -32.27
CA ARG A 752 -6.29 -29.06 -32.59
C ARG A 752 -5.74 -29.98 -31.49
N PRO A 753 -4.97 -31.05 -31.84
CA PRO A 753 -4.39 -31.95 -30.84
C PRO A 753 -3.52 -31.23 -29.81
N GLU A 754 -2.80 -30.19 -30.22
CA GLU A 754 -1.96 -29.36 -29.35
C GLU A 754 -2.75 -28.71 -28.21
N PHE A 755 -3.98 -28.26 -28.50
CA PHE A 755 -4.85 -27.63 -27.52
C PHE A 755 -5.42 -28.68 -26.54
N LEU A 756 -5.91 -29.81 -27.07
CA LEU A 756 -6.49 -30.86 -26.22
C LEU A 756 -5.47 -31.47 -25.25
N ASN A 757 -4.20 -31.61 -25.67
CA ASN A 757 -3.13 -32.17 -24.84
C ASN A 757 -2.72 -31.27 -23.68
N ARG A 758 -3.13 -30.00 -23.66
CA ARG A 758 -2.82 -29.03 -22.59
C ARG A 758 -3.93 -28.87 -21.56
N ILE A 759 -5.05 -29.46 -21.82
CA ILE A 759 -6.21 -29.46 -20.94
C ILE A 759 -6.09 -30.60 -19.95
N ASP A 760 -6.32 -30.34 -18.66
CA ASP A 760 -6.17 -31.32 -17.60
C ASP A 760 -7.20 -32.44 -17.72
N ASP A 761 -8.46 -32.10 -18.07
CA ASP A 761 -9.50 -33.10 -18.23
C ASP A 761 -10.63 -32.62 -19.16
N ILE A 762 -11.23 -33.58 -19.88
CA ILE A 762 -12.40 -33.39 -20.75
C ILE A 762 -13.57 -34.15 -20.16
N ILE A 763 -14.53 -33.41 -19.64
CA ILE A 763 -15.60 -33.92 -18.80
C ILE A 763 -16.90 -33.94 -19.55
N LEU A 764 -17.52 -35.12 -19.63
CA LEU A 764 -18.83 -35.33 -20.23
C LEU A 764 -19.94 -35.14 -19.20
N PHE A 765 -20.85 -34.20 -19.45
CA PHE A 765 -22.03 -33.95 -18.63
C PHE A 765 -23.19 -34.81 -19.13
N HIS A 766 -23.71 -35.64 -18.22
CA HIS A 766 -24.83 -36.51 -18.49
C HIS A 766 -26.13 -35.70 -18.70
N ARG A 767 -27.03 -36.26 -19.49
CA ARG A 767 -28.41 -35.76 -19.56
C ARG A 767 -29.09 -35.97 -18.19
N LEU A 768 -29.81 -34.96 -17.72
CA LEU A 768 -30.54 -35.07 -16.45
C LEU A 768 -31.68 -36.08 -16.58
N ARG A 769 -31.82 -36.92 -15.55
CA ARG A 769 -32.92 -37.89 -15.44
C ARG A 769 -34.14 -37.27 -14.78
N ARG A 770 -35.33 -37.88 -15.00
CA ARG A 770 -36.55 -37.35 -14.36
C ARG A 770 -36.54 -37.43 -12.84
N ASP A 771 -35.95 -38.50 -12.27
CA ASP A 771 -35.79 -38.70 -10.83
C ASP A 771 -34.89 -37.64 -10.19
N GLU A 772 -33.93 -37.07 -10.92
CA GLU A 772 -33.01 -36.01 -10.46
C GLU A 772 -33.69 -34.63 -10.41
N MET A 773 -34.78 -34.44 -11.17
CA MET A 773 -35.45 -33.13 -11.26
C MET A 773 -36.08 -32.67 -9.95
N GLY A 774 -36.51 -33.57 -9.08
CA GLY A 774 -37.01 -33.22 -7.74
C GLY A 774 -36.00 -32.51 -6.87
N ALA A 775 -34.75 -32.98 -6.86
CA ALA A 775 -33.66 -32.35 -6.13
C ALA A 775 -33.29 -30.97 -6.73
N ILE A 776 -33.38 -30.84 -8.06
CA ILE A 776 -33.13 -29.54 -8.74
C ILE A 776 -34.22 -28.53 -8.39
N VAL A 777 -35.49 -28.94 -8.30
CA VAL A 777 -36.58 -28.10 -7.82
C VAL A 777 -36.30 -27.56 -6.43
N GLU A 778 -35.83 -28.42 -5.50
CA GLU A 778 -35.49 -27.98 -4.14
C GLU A 778 -34.36 -26.94 -4.12
N ILE A 779 -33.32 -27.14 -4.93
CA ILE A 779 -32.20 -26.17 -5.03
C ILE A 779 -32.70 -24.81 -5.55
N GLN A 780 -33.54 -24.77 -6.58
CA GLN A 780 -34.09 -23.53 -7.14
C GLN A 780 -35.05 -22.84 -6.15
N LEU A 781 -35.80 -23.59 -5.37
CA LEU A 781 -36.70 -23.07 -4.35
C LEU A 781 -35.96 -22.49 -3.14
N LYS A 782 -34.80 -23.02 -2.74
CA LYS A 782 -33.98 -22.45 -1.65
C LYS A 782 -33.70 -20.97 -1.86
N ARG A 783 -33.45 -20.56 -3.09
CA ARG A 783 -33.23 -19.15 -3.44
C ARG A 783 -34.48 -18.31 -3.21
N LEU A 784 -35.66 -18.84 -3.58
CA LEU A 784 -36.93 -18.17 -3.33
C LEU A 784 -37.23 -18.07 -1.83
N ILE A 785 -36.98 -19.15 -1.08
CA ILE A 785 -37.18 -19.20 0.37
C ILE A 785 -36.26 -18.18 1.07
N SER A 786 -35.03 -18.01 0.60
CA SER A 786 -34.10 -16.99 1.12
C SER A 786 -34.66 -15.56 0.92
N LEU A 787 -35.26 -15.25 -0.23
CA LEU A 787 -35.89 -13.95 -0.50
C LEU A 787 -37.12 -13.70 0.37
N LEU A 788 -37.87 -14.75 0.74
CA LEU A 788 -39.01 -14.66 1.63
C LEU A 788 -38.63 -14.51 3.11
N GLY A 789 -37.37 -14.86 3.45
CA GLY A 789 -36.82 -14.76 4.82
C GLY A 789 -36.87 -13.35 5.39
N ASP A 790 -36.67 -12.31 4.57
CA ASP A 790 -36.76 -10.88 4.97
C ASP A 790 -38.15 -10.50 5.50
N ARG A 791 -39.21 -11.17 4.99
CA ARG A 791 -40.58 -11.02 5.43
C ARG A 791 -41.05 -12.06 6.44
N LYS A 792 -40.13 -12.93 6.89
CA LYS A 792 -40.42 -14.06 7.81
C LYS A 792 -41.51 -15.02 7.28
N ILE A 793 -41.68 -15.12 5.96
CA ILE A 793 -42.64 -16.02 5.32
C ILE A 793 -41.96 -17.36 5.07
N SER A 794 -42.53 -18.44 5.60
CA SER A 794 -42.05 -19.79 5.33
C SER A 794 -42.85 -20.45 4.22
N LEU A 795 -42.15 -21.01 3.20
CA LEU A 795 -42.74 -21.71 2.06
C LEU A 795 -42.42 -23.21 2.17
N GLU A 796 -43.46 -24.04 2.19
CA GLU A 796 -43.36 -25.51 2.20
C GLU A 796 -44.09 -26.10 0.99
N LEU A 797 -43.43 -26.95 0.21
CA LEU A 797 -44.03 -27.68 -0.88
C LEU A 797 -44.19 -29.16 -0.48
N ASP A 798 -45.32 -29.71 -0.79
CA ASP A 798 -45.51 -31.17 -0.65
C ASP A 798 -44.86 -31.94 -1.83
N GLU A 799 -44.78 -33.26 -1.70
CA GLU A 799 -44.13 -34.12 -2.70
C GLU A 799 -44.83 -34.07 -4.07
N ASP A 800 -46.15 -33.98 -4.06
CA ASP A 800 -46.95 -33.87 -5.30
C ASP A 800 -46.70 -32.55 -6.03
N ALA A 801 -46.60 -31.45 -5.31
CA ALA A 801 -46.24 -30.16 -5.89
C ALA A 801 -44.82 -30.13 -6.48
N ARG A 802 -43.86 -30.73 -5.79
CA ARG A 802 -42.49 -30.90 -6.31
C ARG A 802 -42.47 -31.70 -7.59
N ASN A 803 -43.15 -32.85 -7.61
CA ASN A 803 -43.25 -33.74 -8.79
C ASN A 803 -43.95 -33.03 -9.95
N TRP A 804 -44.98 -32.22 -9.66
CA TRP A 804 -45.65 -31.41 -10.67
C TRP A 804 -44.72 -30.39 -11.34
N LEU A 805 -43.95 -29.66 -10.52
CA LEU A 805 -42.94 -28.71 -11.01
C LEU A 805 -41.82 -29.43 -11.80
N ALA A 806 -41.34 -30.54 -11.30
CA ALA A 806 -40.33 -31.36 -11.94
C ALA A 806 -40.78 -31.83 -13.33
N ASN A 807 -42.00 -32.37 -13.45
CA ASN A 807 -42.55 -32.85 -14.72
C ASN A 807 -42.82 -31.70 -15.72
N LYS A 808 -43.33 -30.55 -15.25
CA LYS A 808 -43.58 -29.37 -16.12
C LYS A 808 -42.27 -28.67 -16.53
N GLY A 809 -41.24 -28.74 -15.68
CA GLY A 809 -39.97 -28.09 -15.90
C GLY A 809 -38.92 -28.93 -16.64
N TYR A 810 -39.22 -30.22 -16.92
CA TYR A 810 -38.34 -31.11 -17.65
C TYR A 810 -38.55 -31.06 -19.15
N ASP A 811 -37.50 -30.88 -19.91
CA ASP A 811 -37.48 -31.00 -21.35
C ASP A 811 -36.31 -31.88 -21.79
N PRO A 812 -36.56 -32.94 -22.61
CA PRO A 812 -35.49 -33.83 -23.07
C PRO A 812 -34.34 -33.16 -23.79
N ALA A 813 -34.56 -32.08 -24.52
CA ALA A 813 -33.55 -31.34 -25.28
C ALA A 813 -32.88 -30.23 -24.50
N TYR A 814 -33.62 -29.57 -23.59
CA TYR A 814 -33.17 -28.41 -22.85
C TYR A 814 -32.93 -28.65 -21.34
N GLY A 815 -33.06 -29.89 -20.90
CA GLY A 815 -32.80 -30.30 -19.52
C GLY A 815 -33.63 -29.56 -18.48
N ALA A 816 -33.01 -29.01 -17.45
CA ALA A 816 -33.66 -28.23 -16.39
C ALA A 816 -33.78 -26.72 -16.71
N ARG A 817 -33.41 -26.25 -17.91
CA ARG A 817 -33.46 -24.82 -18.25
C ARG A 817 -34.87 -24.23 -18.22
N PRO A 818 -35.95 -24.96 -18.64
CA PRO A 818 -37.33 -24.50 -18.52
C PRO A 818 -37.83 -24.40 -17.08
N LEU A 819 -37.30 -25.17 -16.15
CA LEU A 819 -37.74 -25.26 -14.75
C LEU A 819 -37.76 -23.88 -14.05
N LYS A 820 -36.76 -23.05 -14.26
CA LYS A 820 -36.72 -21.70 -13.68
C LYS A 820 -37.93 -20.86 -14.09
N ARG A 821 -38.31 -20.92 -15.35
CA ARG A 821 -39.51 -20.20 -15.86
C ARG A 821 -40.81 -20.78 -15.31
N VAL A 822 -40.86 -22.11 -15.14
CA VAL A 822 -42.05 -22.78 -14.55
C VAL A 822 -42.17 -22.37 -13.09
N ILE A 823 -41.12 -22.38 -12.29
CA ILE A 823 -41.13 -21.91 -10.88
C ILE A 823 -41.52 -20.43 -10.81
N GLN A 824 -40.99 -19.60 -11.70
CA GLN A 824 -41.35 -18.19 -11.73
C GLN A 824 -42.84 -17.99 -11.95
N LYS A 825 -43.39 -18.58 -13.00
CA LYS A 825 -44.81 -18.42 -13.36
C LYS A 825 -45.78 -19.12 -12.38
N ALA A 826 -45.45 -20.34 -11.93
CA ALA A 826 -46.38 -21.12 -11.12
C ALA A 826 -46.31 -20.80 -9.62
N VAL A 827 -45.13 -20.32 -9.13
CA VAL A 827 -44.93 -20.08 -7.70
C VAL A 827 -44.65 -18.60 -7.41
N GLN A 828 -43.65 -17.98 -8.05
CA GLN A 828 -43.26 -16.60 -7.70
C GLN A 828 -44.32 -15.56 -8.05
N ASP A 829 -44.83 -15.60 -9.29
CA ASP A 829 -45.84 -14.62 -9.75
C ASP A 829 -47.10 -14.73 -8.90
N ARG A 830 -47.54 -15.94 -8.63
CA ARG A 830 -48.74 -16.18 -7.80
C ARG A 830 -48.57 -15.76 -6.35
N LEU A 831 -47.41 -16.08 -5.77
CA LEU A 831 -47.08 -15.67 -4.40
C LEU A 831 -46.96 -14.15 -4.28
N ALA A 832 -46.41 -13.48 -5.29
CA ALA A 832 -46.29 -12.03 -5.33
C ALA A 832 -47.70 -11.37 -5.38
N GLU A 833 -48.64 -11.90 -6.21
CA GLU A 833 -50.03 -11.43 -6.24
C GLU A 833 -50.70 -11.58 -4.85
N MET A 834 -50.50 -12.72 -4.17
CA MET A 834 -51.12 -12.97 -2.86
C MET A 834 -50.51 -12.08 -1.76
N ILE A 835 -49.19 -11.81 -1.81
CA ILE A 835 -48.54 -10.90 -0.87
C ILE A 835 -49.02 -9.46 -1.07
N LEU A 836 -49.09 -8.99 -2.34
CA LEU A 836 -49.59 -7.65 -2.67
C LEU A 836 -51.06 -7.50 -2.39
N GLY A 837 -51.86 -8.58 -2.56
CA GLY A 837 -53.28 -8.62 -2.22
C GLY A 837 -53.58 -8.71 -0.72
N GLY A 838 -52.59 -8.82 0.13
CA GLY A 838 -52.75 -8.96 1.58
C GLY A 838 -53.19 -10.36 2.05
N GLU A 839 -53.30 -11.35 1.14
CA GLU A 839 -53.66 -12.71 1.47
C GLU A 839 -52.57 -13.47 2.25
N VAL A 840 -51.30 -13.00 2.16
CA VAL A 840 -50.11 -13.55 2.83
C VAL A 840 -49.44 -12.46 3.64
N PRO A 841 -49.83 -12.21 4.89
CA PRO A 841 -49.17 -11.28 5.80
C PRO A 841 -47.77 -11.78 6.19
N ASP A 842 -46.92 -10.83 6.63
CA ASP A 842 -45.56 -11.16 7.10
C ASP A 842 -45.63 -12.15 8.29
N GLY A 843 -44.67 -13.11 8.34
CA GLY A 843 -44.65 -14.16 9.34
C GLY A 843 -45.55 -15.39 9.04
N SER A 844 -46.25 -15.37 7.91
CA SER A 844 -47.15 -16.49 7.51
C SER A 844 -46.39 -17.74 7.06
N ARG A 845 -47.09 -18.88 7.20
CA ARG A 845 -46.62 -20.15 6.64
C ARG A 845 -47.48 -20.50 5.43
N VAL A 846 -46.88 -20.61 4.26
CA VAL A 846 -47.51 -20.96 2.99
C VAL A 846 -47.22 -22.40 2.63
N LYS A 847 -48.22 -23.27 2.55
CA LYS A 847 -48.08 -24.64 2.07
C LYS A 847 -48.64 -24.73 0.64
N VAL A 848 -47.79 -25.22 -0.29
CA VAL A 848 -48.14 -25.41 -1.69
C VAL A 848 -48.41 -26.89 -1.96
N THR A 849 -49.55 -27.16 -2.56
CA THR A 849 -49.99 -28.54 -2.91
C THR A 849 -50.34 -28.61 -4.40
N SER A 850 -50.28 -29.79 -5.01
CA SER A 850 -50.66 -29.99 -6.39
C SER A 850 -52.18 -30.05 -6.54
N GLY A 851 -52.74 -29.29 -7.47
CA GLY A 851 -54.10 -29.45 -7.99
C GLY A 851 -54.08 -30.18 -9.36
N THR A 852 -55.24 -30.33 -10.01
CA THR A 852 -55.34 -31.08 -11.30
C THR A 852 -54.53 -30.42 -12.43
N ASP A 853 -54.49 -29.05 -12.53
CA ASP A 853 -53.74 -28.32 -13.56
C ASP A 853 -52.90 -27.14 -13.03
N ARG A 854 -52.97 -26.85 -11.75
CA ARG A 854 -52.29 -25.73 -11.13
C ARG A 854 -51.89 -26.05 -9.67
N LEU A 855 -50.97 -25.28 -9.14
CA LEU A 855 -50.57 -25.34 -7.74
C LEU A 855 -51.61 -24.60 -6.87
N LEU A 856 -51.92 -25.14 -5.69
CA LEU A 856 -52.83 -24.60 -4.70
C LEU A 856 -52.04 -24.11 -3.49
N PHE A 857 -52.28 -22.89 -3.05
CA PHE A 857 -51.58 -22.22 -1.95
C PHE A 857 -52.53 -22.18 -0.72
N LYS A 858 -52.06 -22.74 0.41
CA LYS A 858 -52.77 -22.70 1.70
C LYS A 858 -51.96 -21.83 2.65
N VAL A 859 -52.52 -20.72 3.06
CA VAL A 859 -51.85 -19.76 3.97
C VAL A 859 -52.31 -20.05 5.40
N LYS A 860 -51.33 -20.10 6.33
CA LYS A 860 -51.55 -20.08 7.78
C LYS A 860 -50.94 -18.81 8.33
N PRO A 861 -51.72 -17.85 8.83
CA PRO A 861 -51.17 -16.63 9.45
C PRO A 861 -50.35 -16.94 10.70
N ALA A 862 -49.45 -16.03 11.11
CA ALA A 862 -48.68 -16.15 12.32
C ALA A 862 -49.60 -16.18 13.55
N LYS A 863 -49.25 -16.99 14.57
CA LYS A 863 -50.01 -17.05 15.85
C LYS A 863 -49.92 -15.65 16.52
N GLY A 864 -50.94 -14.84 16.33
CA GLY A 864 -51.02 -13.51 16.89
C GLY A 864 -52.20 -12.69 16.33
N GLU A 865 -52.62 -12.94 15.08
CA GLU A 865 -53.71 -12.22 14.43
C GLU A 865 -55.06 -13.01 14.40
N ALA A 866 -54.99 -14.32 14.73
CA ALA A 866 -56.23 -15.13 14.76
C ALA A 866 -57.11 -14.89 16.02
N GLU A 867 -56.64 -14.14 17.02
CA GLU A 867 -57.44 -13.79 18.24
C GLU A 867 -58.08 -12.41 18.14
N ALA A 868 -57.71 -11.56 17.16
CA ALA A 868 -58.34 -10.22 16.99
C ALA A 868 -59.65 -10.22 16.19
N GLU A 869 -59.86 -11.19 15.27
CA GLU A 869 -61.09 -11.25 14.44
C GLU A 869 -62.24 -11.97 15.15
N THR A 870 -62.08 -12.63 16.26
CA THR A 870 -63.15 -13.24 17.05
C THR A 870 -63.63 -12.38 18.23
N ALA A 871 -63.02 -11.21 18.49
CA ALA A 871 -63.40 -10.30 19.57
C ALA A 871 -64.37 -9.17 19.13
N ASP A 872 -64.46 -8.92 17.79
CA ASP A 872 -65.42 -7.95 17.24
C ASP A 872 -66.75 -8.54 16.73
N ALA A 873 -67.00 -9.83 17.00
CA ALA A 873 -68.26 -10.50 16.64
C ALA A 873 -68.95 -11.19 17.82
N ALA A 874 -68.81 -10.63 19.06
CA ALA A 874 -69.61 -11.05 20.20
C ALA A 874 -70.27 -9.85 20.88
#